data_8cf0a76a9935d7883d63820939361cb9
#
_entry.id   8cf0a76a9935d7883d63820939361cb9
#
_cell.length_a   1.000
_cell.length_b   1.000
_cell.length_c   1.000
_cell.angle_alpha   90.00
_cell.angle_beta   90.00
_cell.angle_gamma   90.00
#
_symmetry.space_group_name_H-M   'P 1'
#
loop_
_entity.id
_entity.type
_entity.pdbx_description
1 polymer ?
#
loop_
_entity_poly.entity_id
_entity_poly.type
_entity_poly.pdbx_seq_one_letter_code
_entity_poly.pdbx_strand_id
1 'polypeptide(L)'
;MSEKETNILNKLYFTSGCMFIFALLVVFKLSKIQFVQGDAYRSLAEKRSIKNVVIPANRGNVYSVDGSLLATSVPKYDIRIDLVTSSERNFQSNIQALCDSISVFNGASSLELQKRIREARQNKNRYFLLARNIDYSDYLRFRSFPLLNLGAFKGGLIVEQTTKRDYPLGAIAQRSVGYERIDDNGFVTRVGIDGAFGEKYLRGIDGKRLKQSIGKGQWKPIDDFNQTEPQDGYDVYTTIDVNIQDIAHHALLEQLEKYNADHGSVVVMETKTGAIRAISNLGRNAEGKYYERLNYAVGESHEPGSTFKLMALAVALEDQKIDTTTIVDTKNGVLSFYGKKVRDSKKGGYGKISVAEAFEVSSNTGIVSAINDAYKENPSKFIDGLYSMNLNDSLGLPIVGEGKAVIPDPRIKNNRWSGIALQWMAYGYGVSFTPLQTLTFYNAIANDGKMVKPRFIEEIRTIDKPIKTFKTKVINPQICSKETVQKLQKLLQNVVEKEHGTGHGLYAENFSMAGKTGTCQKDYRNKELLNYISTFSGYFPAENPKYSCIVVIHEPDKTVGYYGADVSGPVFKKIAQKIYTSAPVLDVIDNINKKSLAVEEQYQNYFSTSEKYKTVMPNLKGLPAMDAIAILENMGLQVKIVGQGKVKKQSINRGERVVPKTTVILELS
;
A
#
# COMPACT_ATOMS: atom_id res chain seq x y z
N MET A 1 1.53 -47.74 -95.37
CA MET A 1 2.13 -47.55 -94.07
C MET A 1 2.66 -48.85 -93.54
N SER A 2 3.91 -48.88 -93.18
CA SER A 2 4.48 -50.12 -92.62
C SER A 2 3.89 -50.39 -91.22
N GLU A 3 3.82 -51.69 -90.82
CA GLU A 3 3.32 -52.15 -89.53
C GLU A 3 4.00 -51.42 -88.31
N LYS A 4 5.23 -51.04 -88.53
CA LYS A 4 6.01 -50.21 -87.56
C LYS A 4 5.49 -48.76 -87.38
N GLU A 5 5.06 -48.15 -88.49
CA GLU A 5 4.52 -46.75 -88.44
C GLU A 5 3.14 -46.72 -87.78
N THR A 6 2.30 -47.74 -87.99
CA THR A 6 1.00 -47.88 -87.35
C THR A 6 1.14 -48.09 -85.84
N ASN A 7 2.17 -48.84 -85.42
CA ASN A 7 2.43 -49.13 -84.04
C ASN A 7 2.98 -47.90 -83.30
N ILE A 8 3.77 -47.06 -83.95
CA ILE A 8 4.26 -45.80 -83.43
C ILE A 8 3.09 -44.79 -83.31
N LEU A 9 2.22 -44.73 -84.33
CA LEU A 9 1.06 -43.82 -84.31
C LEU A 9 0.07 -44.17 -83.20
N ASN A 10 -0.19 -45.51 -83.01
CA ASN A 10 -1.05 -45.96 -81.91
C ASN A 10 -0.48 -45.66 -80.54
N LYS A 11 0.84 -45.75 -80.31
CA LYS A 11 1.50 -45.34 -79.09
C LYS A 11 1.41 -43.84 -78.89
N LEU A 12 1.56 -43.06 -79.97
CA LEU A 12 1.44 -41.60 -79.92
C LEU A 12 0.01 -41.15 -79.56
N TYR A 13 -1.03 -41.78 -80.20
CA TYR A 13 -2.42 -41.49 -79.85
C TYR A 13 -2.74 -41.88 -78.38
N PHE A 14 -2.23 -43.03 -77.94
CA PHE A 14 -2.39 -43.48 -76.54
C PHE A 14 -1.75 -42.48 -75.55
N THR A 15 -0.53 -42.10 -75.86
CA THR A 15 0.15 -41.15 -75.00
C THR A 15 -0.55 -39.77 -74.99
N SER A 16 -0.98 -39.27 -76.17
CA SER A 16 -1.75 -38.01 -76.27
C SER A 16 -3.10 -38.12 -75.56
N GLY A 17 -3.76 -39.29 -75.65
CA GLY A 17 -5.00 -39.55 -74.89
C GLY A 17 -4.78 -39.52 -73.38
N CYS A 18 -3.72 -40.16 -72.91
CA CYS A 18 -3.33 -40.05 -71.46
C CYS A 18 -3.02 -38.65 -71.04
N MET A 19 -2.29 -37.85 -71.82
CA MET A 19 -2.01 -36.48 -71.56
C MET A 19 -3.29 -35.62 -71.54
N PHE A 20 -4.22 -35.83 -72.43
CA PHE A 20 -5.50 -35.16 -72.48
C PHE A 20 -6.37 -35.46 -71.26
N ILE A 21 -6.46 -36.75 -70.87
CA ILE A 21 -7.16 -37.13 -69.62
C ILE A 21 -6.51 -36.53 -68.43
N PHE A 22 -5.16 -36.51 -68.33
CA PHE A 22 -4.45 -35.83 -67.26
C PHE A 22 -4.75 -34.32 -67.20
N ALA A 23 -4.76 -33.63 -68.35
CA ALA A 23 -5.13 -32.23 -68.45
C ALA A 23 -6.57 -31.97 -67.95
N LEU A 24 -7.52 -32.82 -68.35
CA LEU A 24 -8.90 -32.73 -67.86
C LEU A 24 -9.01 -32.96 -66.35
N LEU A 25 -8.26 -33.93 -65.79
CA LEU A 25 -8.21 -34.09 -64.31
C LEU A 25 -7.65 -32.91 -63.60
N VAL A 26 -6.60 -32.24 -64.12
CA VAL A 26 -6.04 -31.01 -63.57
C VAL A 26 -7.08 -29.89 -63.60
N VAL A 27 -7.75 -29.65 -64.74
CA VAL A 27 -8.79 -28.63 -64.88
C VAL A 27 -9.96 -28.92 -63.95
N PHE A 28 -10.40 -30.18 -63.84
CA PHE A 28 -11.46 -30.60 -62.92
C PHE A 28 -11.04 -30.31 -61.44
N LYS A 29 -9.81 -30.66 -61.09
CA LYS A 29 -9.27 -30.40 -59.74
C LYS A 29 -9.18 -28.90 -59.45
N LEU A 30 -8.70 -28.10 -60.40
CA LEU A 30 -8.64 -26.62 -60.26
C LEU A 30 -10.03 -26.01 -60.11
N SER A 31 -10.99 -26.45 -60.95
CA SER A 31 -12.38 -26.00 -60.86
C SER A 31 -13.00 -26.35 -59.51
N LYS A 32 -12.77 -27.57 -59.03
CA LYS A 32 -13.21 -27.98 -57.67
C LYS A 32 -12.61 -27.13 -56.58
N ILE A 33 -11.31 -26.83 -56.66
CA ILE A 33 -10.63 -25.93 -55.69
C ILE A 33 -11.21 -24.51 -55.76
N GLN A 34 -11.43 -23.99 -56.97
CA GLN A 34 -11.86 -22.61 -57.18
C GLN A 34 -13.35 -22.38 -56.83
N PHE A 35 -14.25 -23.27 -57.24
CA PHE A 35 -15.69 -23.07 -57.13
C PHE A 35 -16.33 -23.81 -55.95
N VAL A 36 -15.76 -24.91 -55.47
CA VAL A 36 -16.32 -25.72 -54.37
C VAL A 36 -15.59 -25.49 -53.07
N GLN A 37 -14.26 -25.36 -53.11
CA GLN A 37 -13.42 -25.21 -51.93
C GLN A 37 -12.88 -23.79 -51.77
N GLY A 38 -13.18 -22.90 -52.72
CA GLY A 38 -12.61 -21.53 -52.73
C GLY A 38 -12.93 -20.71 -51.50
N ASP A 39 -14.15 -20.78 -51.01
CA ASP A 39 -14.56 -20.01 -49.81
C ASP A 39 -13.91 -20.56 -48.54
N ALA A 40 -13.74 -21.88 -48.44
CA ALA A 40 -13.02 -22.51 -47.33
C ALA A 40 -11.53 -22.09 -47.30
N TYR A 41 -10.89 -22.10 -48.49
CA TYR A 41 -9.50 -21.63 -48.60
C TYR A 41 -9.34 -20.14 -48.41
N ARG A 42 -10.27 -19.31 -48.85
CA ARG A 42 -10.28 -17.85 -48.57
C ARG A 42 -10.43 -17.57 -47.07
N SER A 43 -11.40 -18.22 -46.41
CA SER A 43 -11.56 -18.06 -44.95
C SER A 43 -10.36 -18.55 -44.15
N LEU A 44 -9.70 -19.62 -44.64
CA LEU A 44 -8.46 -20.13 -44.03
C LEU A 44 -7.28 -19.15 -44.25
N ALA A 45 -7.21 -18.53 -45.43
CA ALA A 45 -6.22 -17.51 -45.75
C ALA A 45 -6.44 -16.24 -44.92
N GLU A 46 -7.69 -15.79 -44.77
CA GLU A 46 -8.05 -14.68 -43.91
C GLU A 46 -7.67 -14.95 -42.45
N LYS A 47 -8.04 -16.10 -41.89
CA LYS A 47 -7.66 -16.53 -40.54
C LYS A 47 -6.13 -16.58 -40.30
N ARG A 48 -5.36 -16.92 -41.36
CA ARG A 48 -3.89 -16.97 -41.31
C ARG A 48 -3.23 -15.64 -41.63
N SER A 49 -3.92 -14.76 -42.34
CA SER A 49 -3.39 -13.45 -42.75
C SER A 49 -3.77 -12.31 -41.81
N ILE A 50 -4.80 -12.51 -40.99
CA ILE A 50 -5.24 -11.47 -40.02
C ILE A 50 -5.06 -12.02 -38.60
N LYS A 51 -4.43 -11.23 -37.74
CA LYS A 51 -4.21 -11.52 -36.32
C LYS A 51 -4.75 -10.39 -35.46
N ASN A 52 -5.60 -10.73 -34.48
CA ASN A 52 -5.91 -9.81 -33.40
C ASN A 52 -4.71 -9.68 -32.47
N VAL A 53 -4.23 -8.48 -32.29
CA VAL A 53 -3.20 -8.16 -31.32
C VAL A 53 -3.86 -7.34 -30.19
N VAL A 54 -3.75 -7.84 -28.98
CA VAL A 54 -4.17 -7.13 -27.78
C VAL A 54 -3.18 -6.01 -27.54
N ILE A 55 -3.68 -4.80 -27.31
CA ILE A 55 -2.90 -3.65 -26.82
C ILE A 55 -3.19 -3.57 -25.32
N PRO A 56 -2.25 -3.93 -24.45
CA PRO A 56 -2.51 -3.91 -23.02
C PRO A 56 -2.76 -2.49 -22.54
N ALA A 57 -3.78 -2.32 -21.72
CA ALA A 57 -4.02 -1.08 -20.98
C ALA A 57 -2.98 -0.91 -19.87
N ASN A 58 -2.64 0.32 -19.53
CA ASN A 58 -1.83 0.60 -18.36
C ASN A 58 -2.67 0.45 -17.11
N ARG A 59 -2.07 -0.19 -16.11
CA ARG A 59 -2.68 -0.29 -14.79
C ARG A 59 -2.58 1.05 -14.08
N GLY A 60 -3.69 1.56 -13.52
CA GLY A 60 -3.74 2.82 -12.78
C GLY A 60 -2.76 2.87 -11.59
N ASN A 61 -2.44 4.04 -11.15
CA ASN A 61 -1.50 4.29 -10.06
C ASN A 61 -2.17 4.19 -8.69
N VAL A 62 -1.36 3.99 -7.66
CA VAL A 62 -1.78 4.07 -6.26
C VAL A 62 -1.03 5.22 -5.60
N TYR A 63 -1.76 6.18 -5.06
CA TYR A 63 -1.24 7.37 -4.41
C TYR A 63 -1.52 7.35 -2.91
N SER A 64 -0.67 8.01 -2.15
CA SER A 64 -0.92 8.38 -0.76
C SER A 64 -1.90 9.57 -0.68
N VAL A 65 -2.30 9.96 0.52
CA VAL A 65 -3.23 11.08 0.74
C VAL A 65 -2.64 12.42 0.30
N ASP A 66 -1.34 12.58 0.40
CA ASP A 66 -0.57 13.77 -0.02
C ASP A 66 -0.18 13.74 -1.51
N GLY A 67 -0.63 12.75 -2.27
CA GLY A 67 -0.36 12.61 -3.70
C GLY A 67 0.99 11.97 -4.06
N SER A 68 1.73 11.47 -3.09
CA SER A 68 2.96 10.72 -3.36
C SER A 68 2.66 9.37 -3.99
N LEU A 69 3.48 8.93 -4.93
CA LEU A 69 3.27 7.72 -5.72
C LEU A 69 3.71 6.47 -4.93
N LEU A 70 2.76 5.65 -4.50
CA LEU A 70 3.02 4.40 -3.77
C LEU A 70 3.25 3.20 -4.69
N ALA A 71 2.50 3.11 -5.79
CA ALA A 71 2.71 2.10 -6.82
C ALA A 71 2.33 2.63 -8.19
N THR A 72 3.15 2.34 -9.19
CA THR A 72 2.95 2.75 -10.58
C THR A 72 3.25 1.62 -11.54
N SER A 73 2.87 1.80 -12.79
CA SER A 73 3.15 0.85 -13.87
C SER A 73 4.19 1.44 -14.80
N VAL A 74 5.36 0.82 -14.83
CA VAL A 74 6.47 1.25 -15.67
C VAL A 74 6.70 0.27 -16.81
N PRO A 75 6.96 0.77 -18.03
CA PRO A 75 7.31 -0.09 -19.15
C PRO A 75 8.68 -0.74 -18.92
N LYS A 76 8.76 -2.03 -19.16
CA LYS A 76 9.99 -2.82 -19.17
C LYS A 76 10.13 -3.51 -20.52
N TYR A 77 11.36 -3.80 -20.91
CA TYR A 77 11.66 -4.32 -22.22
C TYR A 77 12.42 -5.65 -22.10
N ASP A 78 11.93 -6.67 -22.80
CA ASP A 78 12.65 -7.90 -23.08
C ASP A 78 13.31 -7.77 -24.44
N ILE A 79 14.61 -7.93 -24.52
CA ILE A 79 15.38 -7.86 -25.75
C ILE A 79 15.68 -9.28 -26.20
N ARG A 80 15.25 -9.62 -27.40
CA ARG A 80 15.49 -10.91 -28.03
C ARG A 80 16.08 -10.71 -29.43
N ILE A 81 16.67 -11.77 -29.94
CA ILE A 81 17.23 -11.76 -31.28
C ILE A 81 16.74 -12.98 -32.09
N ASP A 82 16.29 -12.72 -33.32
CA ASP A 82 16.08 -13.75 -34.34
C ASP A 82 17.42 -14.05 -35.02
N LEU A 83 18.03 -15.15 -34.63
CA LEU A 83 19.34 -15.57 -35.14
C LEU A 83 19.32 -16.08 -36.57
N VAL A 84 18.15 -16.29 -37.18
CA VAL A 84 17.99 -16.74 -38.59
C VAL A 84 17.90 -15.56 -39.55
N THR A 85 17.36 -14.43 -39.07
CA THR A 85 17.11 -13.25 -39.93
C THR A 85 18.39 -12.56 -40.40
N SER A 86 19.44 -12.49 -39.57
CA SER A 86 20.69 -11.86 -39.94
C SER A 86 21.50 -12.71 -40.93
N SER A 87 22.01 -12.06 -41.99
CA SER A 87 22.92 -12.72 -42.93
C SER A 87 24.19 -13.22 -42.23
N GLU A 88 24.83 -14.27 -42.79
CA GLU A 88 26.05 -14.82 -42.18
C GLU A 88 27.14 -13.75 -42.07
N ARG A 89 27.29 -12.91 -43.09
CA ARG A 89 28.25 -11.79 -43.07
C ARG A 89 27.98 -10.83 -41.91
N ASN A 90 26.74 -10.37 -41.75
CA ASN A 90 26.40 -9.44 -40.66
C ASN A 90 26.60 -10.08 -39.29
N PHE A 91 26.21 -11.33 -39.15
CA PHE A 91 26.38 -12.07 -37.90
C PHE A 91 27.87 -12.21 -37.53
N GLN A 92 28.71 -12.75 -38.42
CA GLN A 92 30.12 -12.99 -38.11
C GLN A 92 30.86 -11.69 -37.82
N SER A 93 30.54 -10.60 -38.56
CA SER A 93 31.22 -9.32 -38.36
C SER A 93 30.89 -8.62 -37.05
N ASN A 94 29.74 -8.94 -36.43
CA ASN A 94 29.25 -8.16 -35.28
C ASN A 94 29.06 -8.98 -33.98
N ILE A 95 29.10 -10.32 -34.06
CA ILE A 95 28.77 -11.17 -32.92
C ILE A 95 29.71 -10.98 -31.72
N GLN A 96 31.01 -10.85 -31.98
CA GLN A 96 31.99 -10.61 -30.91
C GLN A 96 31.73 -9.28 -30.20
N ALA A 97 31.58 -8.21 -30.96
CA ALA A 97 31.35 -6.87 -30.43
C ALA A 97 30.00 -6.75 -29.72
N LEU A 98 28.95 -7.51 -30.18
CA LEU A 98 27.69 -7.61 -29.46
C LEU A 98 27.89 -8.27 -28.10
N CYS A 99 28.57 -9.41 -28.03
CA CYS A 99 28.80 -10.12 -26.78
C CYS A 99 29.67 -9.30 -25.80
N ASP A 100 30.66 -8.58 -26.31
CA ASP A 100 31.47 -7.68 -25.48
C ASP A 100 30.64 -6.53 -24.91
N SER A 101 29.75 -5.93 -25.71
CA SER A 101 28.83 -4.88 -25.26
C SER A 101 27.87 -5.37 -24.18
N ILE A 102 27.34 -6.58 -24.34
CA ILE A 102 26.44 -7.19 -23.33
C ILE A 102 27.23 -7.57 -22.08
N SER A 103 28.45 -8.07 -22.21
CA SER A 103 29.34 -8.39 -21.09
C SER A 103 29.63 -7.17 -20.23
N VAL A 104 29.93 -6.02 -20.84
CA VAL A 104 30.13 -4.74 -20.14
C VAL A 104 28.85 -4.30 -19.42
N PHE A 105 27.68 -4.61 -19.98
CA PHE A 105 26.39 -4.23 -19.38
C PHE A 105 26.01 -5.08 -18.14
N ASN A 106 26.20 -6.40 -18.20
CA ASN A 106 25.68 -7.32 -17.18
C ASN A 106 26.75 -8.17 -16.47
N GLY A 107 28.04 -7.96 -16.78
CA GLY A 107 29.15 -8.71 -16.17
C GLY A 107 29.28 -10.17 -16.63
N ALA A 108 28.45 -10.64 -17.58
CA ALA A 108 28.53 -12.01 -18.08
C ALA A 108 29.78 -12.23 -18.94
N SER A 109 30.28 -13.46 -19.01
CA SER A 109 31.43 -13.80 -19.88
C SER A 109 31.05 -13.64 -21.34
N SER A 110 31.75 -12.76 -22.07
CA SER A 110 31.56 -12.54 -23.52
C SER A 110 31.76 -13.81 -24.31
N LEU A 111 32.76 -14.62 -23.95
CA LEU A 111 33.10 -15.87 -24.64
C LEU A 111 32.00 -16.92 -24.48
N GLU A 112 31.47 -17.06 -23.26
CA GLU A 112 30.38 -17.99 -22.97
C GLU A 112 29.08 -17.59 -23.66
N LEU A 113 28.75 -16.30 -23.64
CA LEU A 113 27.58 -15.75 -24.32
C LEU A 113 27.69 -15.97 -25.83
N GLN A 114 28.86 -15.76 -26.43
CA GLN A 114 29.12 -15.99 -27.84
C GLN A 114 28.92 -17.47 -28.21
N LYS A 115 29.40 -18.40 -27.38
CA LYS A 115 29.21 -19.84 -27.58
C LYS A 115 27.72 -20.18 -27.60
N ARG A 116 26.96 -19.74 -26.62
CA ARG A 116 25.52 -19.94 -26.51
C ARG A 116 24.75 -19.38 -27.72
N ILE A 117 25.09 -18.18 -28.17
CA ILE A 117 24.45 -17.56 -29.34
C ILE A 117 24.77 -18.33 -30.63
N ARG A 118 25.99 -18.80 -30.81
CA ARG A 118 26.39 -19.61 -31.98
C ARG A 118 25.64 -20.95 -32.00
N GLU A 119 25.59 -21.65 -30.88
CA GLU A 119 24.79 -22.88 -30.72
C GLU A 119 23.30 -22.65 -31.03
N ALA A 120 22.72 -21.57 -30.48
CA ALA A 120 21.34 -21.20 -30.74
C ALA A 120 21.09 -20.87 -32.22
N ARG A 121 22.06 -20.27 -32.92
CA ARG A 121 21.98 -20.04 -34.38
C ARG A 121 22.01 -21.32 -35.18
N GLN A 122 22.89 -22.27 -34.82
CA GLN A 122 22.92 -23.62 -35.45
C GLN A 122 21.57 -24.36 -35.32
N ASN A 123 20.95 -24.20 -34.14
CA ASN A 123 19.62 -24.74 -33.83
C ASN A 123 18.46 -23.92 -34.45
N LYS A 124 18.75 -22.92 -35.30
CA LYS A 124 17.79 -22.04 -35.95
C LYS A 124 16.81 -21.35 -34.96
N ASN A 125 17.31 -20.99 -33.79
CA ASN A 125 16.52 -20.28 -32.77
C ASN A 125 16.18 -18.88 -33.29
N ARG A 126 14.86 -18.59 -33.41
CA ARG A 126 14.35 -17.29 -33.86
C ARG A 126 13.93 -16.37 -32.72
N TYR A 127 14.12 -16.80 -31.47
CA TYR A 127 13.58 -16.09 -30.30
C TYR A 127 14.52 -16.20 -29.10
N PHE A 128 15.81 -15.93 -29.34
CA PHE A 128 16.83 -16.01 -28.30
C PHE A 128 16.81 -14.78 -27.39
N LEU A 129 16.73 -15.01 -26.07
CA LEU A 129 16.69 -13.94 -25.06
C LEU A 129 18.10 -13.39 -24.81
N LEU A 130 18.29 -12.07 -24.98
CA LEU A 130 19.52 -11.35 -24.66
C LEU A 130 19.46 -10.66 -23.33
N ALA A 131 18.35 -9.97 -23.02
CA ALA A 131 18.10 -9.29 -21.77
C ALA A 131 16.60 -9.31 -21.42
N ARG A 132 16.28 -9.32 -20.12
CA ARG A 132 14.91 -9.33 -19.61
C ARG A 132 14.68 -8.20 -18.62
N ASN A 133 13.48 -7.62 -18.63
CA ASN A 133 13.03 -6.61 -17.66
C ASN A 133 13.93 -5.36 -17.60
N ILE A 134 14.53 -4.93 -18.70
CA ILE A 134 15.38 -3.73 -18.71
C ILE A 134 14.54 -2.46 -18.85
N ASP A 135 15.09 -1.36 -18.35
CA ASP A 135 14.48 -0.03 -18.44
C ASP A 135 14.56 0.56 -19.85
N TYR A 136 13.81 1.63 -20.12
CA TYR A 136 13.82 2.31 -21.42
C TYR A 136 15.22 2.83 -21.79
N SER A 137 15.96 3.38 -20.84
CA SER A 137 17.34 3.85 -21.05
C SER A 137 18.27 2.71 -21.49
N ASP A 138 18.15 1.55 -20.85
CA ASP A 138 18.93 0.37 -21.19
C ASP A 138 18.49 -0.23 -22.52
N TYR A 139 17.19 -0.23 -22.82
CA TYR A 139 16.71 -0.61 -24.15
C TYR A 139 17.35 0.26 -25.25
N LEU A 140 17.45 1.57 -25.08
CA LEU A 140 18.12 2.44 -26.04
C LEU A 140 19.61 2.09 -26.21
N ARG A 141 20.28 1.72 -25.12
CA ARG A 141 21.68 1.22 -25.18
C ARG A 141 21.76 -0.10 -25.95
N PHE A 142 20.89 -1.09 -25.64
CA PHE A 142 20.85 -2.36 -26.40
C PHE A 142 20.57 -2.14 -27.88
N ARG A 143 19.67 -1.22 -28.23
CA ARG A 143 19.37 -0.87 -29.63
C ARG A 143 20.58 -0.30 -30.38
N SER A 144 21.54 0.30 -29.68
CA SER A 144 22.77 0.82 -30.27
C SER A 144 23.88 -0.23 -30.40
N PHE A 145 23.75 -1.40 -29.78
CA PHE A 145 24.78 -2.42 -29.80
C PHE A 145 24.99 -3.00 -31.22
N PRO A 146 26.24 -3.43 -31.56
CA PRO A 146 26.54 -4.06 -32.84
C PRO A 146 25.58 -5.20 -33.13
N LEU A 147 25.25 -5.41 -34.38
CA LEU A 147 24.22 -6.31 -34.90
C LEU A 147 22.80 -5.83 -34.59
N LEU A 148 22.45 -5.46 -33.34
CA LEU A 148 21.10 -4.99 -32.96
C LEU A 148 20.79 -3.63 -33.58
N ASN A 149 21.75 -2.76 -33.79
CA ASN A 149 21.64 -1.47 -34.46
C ASN A 149 21.22 -1.57 -35.94
N LEU A 150 21.35 -2.75 -36.54
CA LEU A 150 20.84 -3.05 -37.86
C LEU A 150 19.31 -3.27 -37.91
N GLY A 151 18.66 -3.25 -36.76
CA GLY A 151 17.22 -3.38 -36.59
C GLY A 151 16.66 -4.79 -36.78
N ALA A 152 15.34 -4.90 -36.85
CA ALA A 152 14.63 -6.18 -36.90
C ALA A 152 14.94 -7.01 -38.15
N PHE A 153 15.11 -6.38 -39.31
CA PHE A 153 15.21 -7.08 -40.60
C PHE A 153 16.62 -7.51 -40.99
N LYS A 154 17.65 -6.81 -40.50
CA LYS A 154 19.04 -7.10 -40.82
C LYS A 154 19.81 -7.63 -39.60
N GLY A 155 19.47 -7.16 -38.41
CA GLY A 155 20.07 -7.54 -37.15
C GLY A 155 19.29 -8.59 -36.37
N GLY A 156 18.01 -8.79 -36.70
CA GLY A 156 17.13 -9.74 -36.00
C GLY A 156 16.62 -9.24 -34.65
N LEU A 157 16.72 -7.94 -34.35
CA LEU A 157 16.24 -7.38 -33.10
C LEU A 157 14.74 -7.58 -32.91
N ILE A 158 14.35 -8.18 -31.79
CA ILE A 158 12.97 -8.30 -31.33
C ILE A 158 12.89 -7.59 -29.97
N VAL A 159 11.95 -6.67 -29.84
CA VAL A 159 11.70 -5.92 -28.61
C VAL A 159 10.29 -6.21 -28.16
N GLU A 160 10.17 -6.72 -26.94
CA GLU A 160 8.87 -6.95 -26.30
C GLU A 160 8.74 -5.99 -25.13
N GLN A 161 7.76 -5.12 -25.22
CA GLN A 161 7.40 -4.26 -24.11
C GLN A 161 6.42 -4.97 -23.19
N THR A 162 6.75 -5.01 -21.92
CA THR A 162 5.89 -5.47 -20.83
C THR A 162 5.68 -4.32 -19.85
N THR A 163 4.65 -4.40 -19.04
CA THR A 163 4.43 -3.43 -17.98
C THR A 163 4.69 -4.10 -16.64
N LYS A 164 5.56 -3.52 -15.83
CA LYS A 164 5.87 -4.02 -14.49
C LYS A 164 5.37 -3.02 -13.44
N ARG A 165 4.79 -3.55 -12.38
CA ARG A 165 4.42 -2.76 -11.21
C ARG A 165 5.69 -2.37 -10.44
N ASP A 166 5.85 -1.08 -10.20
CA ASP A 166 6.97 -0.50 -9.45
C ASP A 166 6.48 0.24 -8.22
N TYR A 167 7.33 0.31 -7.19
CA TYR A 167 7.04 0.89 -5.88
C TYR A 167 8.13 1.94 -5.58
N PRO A 168 7.94 3.20 -6.02
CA PRO A 168 8.97 4.22 -5.94
C PRO A 168 9.49 4.51 -4.53
N LEU A 169 8.65 4.33 -3.51
CA LEU A 169 9.00 4.50 -2.10
C LEU A 169 9.56 3.22 -1.44
N GLY A 170 9.91 2.21 -2.25
CA GLY A 170 10.53 0.97 -1.77
C GLY A 170 9.62 0.13 -0.90
N ALA A 171 10.11 -0.28 0.29
CA ALA A 171 9.42 -1.23 1.15
C ALA A 171 8.28 -0.61 2.00
N ILE A 172 8.06 0.70 1.92
CA ILE A 172 7.08 1.41 2.75
C ILE A 172 5.65 0.98 2.39
N ALA A 173 4.92 0.46 3.38
CA ALA A 173 3.55 -0.05 3.25
C ALA A 173 3.36 -1.08 2.12
N GLN A 174 4.43 -1.74 1.69
CA GLN A 174 4.45 -2.61 0.52
C GLN A 174 3.38 -3.70 0.58
N ARG A 175 3.15 -4.27 1.75
CA ARG A 175 2.16 -5.35 1.93
C ARG A 175 0.73 -4.83 1.95
N SER A 176 0.52 -3.62 2.44
CA SER A 176 -0.79 -2.96 2.48
C SER A 176 -1.16 -2.34 1.13
N VAL A 177 -0.21 -1.73 0.42
CA VAL A 177 -0.37 -1.36 -0.99
C VAL A 177 -0.58 -2.62 -1.82
N GLY A 178 0.26 -3.62 -1.64
CA GLY A 178 0.10 -4.95 -2.22
C GLY A 178 0.35 -5.01 -3.72
N TYR A 179 -0.11 -6.10 -4.32
CA TYR A 179 0.06 -6.39 -5.74
C TYR A 179 -0.99 -7.37 -6.25
N GLU A 180 -1.11 -7.44 -7.55
CA GLU A 180 -1.80 -8.50 -8.25
C GLU A 180 -0.81 -9.25 -9.15
N ARG A 181 -0.75 -10.56 -9.03
CA ARG A 181 0.15 -11.41 -9.80
C ARG A 181 -0.60 -12.61 -10.37
N ILE A 182 -0.38 -12.89 -11.64
CA ILE A 182 -0.87 -14.09 -12.32
C ILE A 182 0.32 -15.02 -12.50
N ASP A 183 0.21 -16.27 -12.06
CA ASP A 183 1.24 -17.27 -12.26
C ASP A 183 1.12 -17.94 -13.65
N ASP A 184 2.08 -18.82 -13.99
CA ASP A 184 2.12 -19.52 -15.27
C ASP A 184 0.91 -20.47 -15.48
N ASN A 185 0.20 -20.83 -14.43
CA ASN A 185 -1.01 -21.66 -14.45
C ASN A 185 -2.30 -20.81 -14.55
N GLY A 186 -2.18 -19.49 -14.59
CA GLY A 186 -3.32 -18.57 -14.62
C GLY A 186 -3.96 -18.29 -13.26
N PHE A 187 -3.35 -18.75 -12.14
CA PHE A 187 -3.85 -18.45 -10.81
C PHE A 187 -3.51 -17.01 -10.43
N VAL A 188 -4.53 -16.28 -9.96
CA VAL A 188 -4.42 -14.85 -9.62
C VAL A 188 -4.24 -14.68 -8.12
N THR A 189 -3.06 -14.24 -7.71
CA THR A 189 -2.79 -13.84 -6.32
C THR A 189 -3.06 -12.34 -6.16
N ARG A 190 -3.94 -11.99 -5.21
CA ARG A 190 -4.34 -10.62 -4.91
C ARG A 190 -3.96 -10.25 -3.48
N VAL A 191 -3.18 -9.20 -3.32
CA VAL A 191 -2.68 -8.73 -2.03
C VAL A 191 -2.91 -7.24 -1.89
N GLY A 192 -3.29 -6.81 -0.69
CA GLY A 192 -3.43 -5.41 -0.34
C GLY A 192 -4.47 -4.64 -1.17
N ILE A 193 -4.26 -3.33 -1.24
CA ILE A 193 -5.13 -2.38 -1.97
C ILE A 193 -5.08 -2.66 -3.46
N ASP A 194 -3.89 -2.83 -4.03
CA ASP A 194 -3.69 -3.10 -5.46
C ASP A 194 -4.43 -4.37 -5.90
N GLY A 195 -4.37 -5.43 -5.07
CA GLY A 195 -5.11 -6.67 -5.33
C GLY A 195 -6.63 -6.52 -5.17
N ALA A 196 -7.08 -5.78 -4.15
CA ALA A 196 -8.51 -5.61 -3.85
C ALA A 196 -9.24 -4.73 -4.88
N PHE A 197 -8.56 -3.71 -5.40
CA PHE A 197 -9.12 -2.75 -6.35
C PHE A 197 -8.65 -3.03 -7.80
N GLY A 198 -7.83 -4.07 -8.00
CA GLY A 198 -7.22 -4.42 -9.28
C GLY A 198 -8.22 -4.62 -10.38
N GLU A 199 -9.10 -5.59 -10.20
CA GLU A 199 -10.05 -6.02 -11.24
C GLU A 199 -11.06 -4.92 -11.60
N LYS A 200 -11.56 -4.21 -10.60
CA LYS A 200 -12.66 -3.26 -10.81
C LYS A 200 -12.21 -1.88 -11.28
N TYR A 201 -11.01 -1.45 -10.86
CA TYR A 201 -10.60 -0.07 -11.06
C TYR A 201 -9.19 0.08 -11.65
N LEU A 202 -8.18 -0.63 -11.11
CA LEU A 202 -6.80 -0.41 -11.52
C LEU A 202 -6.43 -1.03 -12.87
N ARG A 203 -7.05 -2.14 -13.28
CA ARG A 203 -6.66 -2.86 -14.51
C ARG A 203 -7.17 -2.09 -15.70
N GLY A 204 -7.46 -1.32 -16.17
CA GLY A 204 -7.90 -0.81 -17.48
C GLY A 204 -8.62 -1.84 -18.38
N ILE A 205 -8.96 -1.43 -19.54
CA ILE A 205 -9.59 -2.24 -20.59
C ILE A 205 -8.62 -2.33 -21.76
N ASP A 206 -8.17 -3.54 -22.07
CA ASP A 206 -7.26 -3.78 -23.19
C ASP A 206 -7.87 -3.36 -24.51
N GLY A 207 -7.06 -2.73 -25.34
CA GLY A 207 -7.38 -2.43 -26.71
C GLY A 207 -7.17 -3.63 -27.63
N LYS A 208 -7.72 -3.57 -28.83
CA LYS A 208 -7.58 -4.57 -29.88
C LYS A 208 -7.21 -3.89 -31.18
N ARG A 209 -6.19 -4.42 -31.86
CA ARG A 209 -5.78 -3.97 -33.18
C ARG A 209 -5.62 -5.17 -34.09
N LEU A 210 -6.18 -5.07 -35.29
CA LEU A 210 -5.96 -6.04 -36.34
C LEU A 210 -4.61 -5.80 -37.03
N LYS A 211 -3.84 -6.86 -37.25
CA LYS A 211 -2.64 -6.85 -38.08
C LYS A 211 -2.80 -7.84 -39.20
N GLN A 212 -2.41 -7.44 -40.42
CA GLN A 212 -2.35 -8.30 -41.60
C GLN A 212 -0.93 -8.74 -41.87
N SER A 213 -0.76 -10.01 -42.16
CA SER A 213 0.52 -10.56 -42.62
C SER A 213 0.79 -10.09 -44.06
N ILE A 214 1.93 -9.43 -44.24
CA ILE A 214 2.41 -8.99 -45.56
C ILE A 214 3.50 -9.91 -46.15
N GLY A 215 3.64 -11.09 -45.56
CA GLY A 215 4.63 -12.09 -45.97
C GLY A 215 5.93 -12.02 -45.18
N LYS A 216 6.74 -13.09 -45.26
CA LYS A 216 8.05 -13.22 -44.59
C LYS A 216 8.02 -12.93 -43.08
N GLY A 217 6.91 -13.22 -42.41
CA GLY A 217 6.75 -13.00 -40.97
C GLY A 217 6.45 -11.55 -40.57
N GLN A 218 6.20 -10.69 -41.54
CA GLN A 218 5.89 -9.26 -41.28
C GLN A 218 4.38 -9.05 -41.12
N TRP A 219 4.01 -8.16 -40.20
CA TRP A 219 2.63 -7.82 -39.89
C TRP A 219 2.43 -6.31 -39.97
N LYS A 220 1.52 -5.87 -40.81
CA LYS A 220 1.11 -4.47 -40.94
C LYS A 220 -0.19 -4.22 -40.17
N PRO A 221 -0.32 -3.13 -39.37
CA PRO A 221 -1.62 -2.75 -38.83
C PRO A 221 -2.62 -2.52 -39.97
N ILE A 222 -3.85 -2.95 -39.77
CA ILE A 222 -4.97 -2.63 -40.65
C ILE A 222 -5.69 -1.46 -39.95
N ASP A 223 -5.89 -0.36 -40.64
CA ASP A 223 -6.78 0.70 -40.18
C ASP A 223 -8.23 0.25 -40.49
N ASP A 224 -8.86 -0.34 -39.48
CA ASP A 224 -10.25 -0.81 -39.53
C ASP A 224 -11.03 -0.10 -38.40
N PHE A 225 -12.30 0.19 -38.68
CA PHE A 225 -13.24 0.79 -37.73
C PHE A 225 -13.49 -0.05 -36.47
N ASN A 226 -13.05 -1.31 -36.47
CA ASN A 226 -13.11 -2.24 -35.33
C ASN A 226 -11.89 -2.15 -34.38
N GLN A 227 -11.01 -1.17 -34.57
CA GLN A 227 -9.90 -0.94 -33.65
C GLN A 227 -10.44 -0.33 -32.36
N THR A 228 -10.09 -0.93 -31.22
CA THR A 228 -10.42 -0.41 -29.89
C THR A 228 -9.13 0.06 -29.23
N GLU A 229 -9.04 1.34 -28.94
CA GLU A 229 -7.91 1.86 -28.15
C GLU A 229 -7.99 1.35 -26.71
N PRO A 230 -6.84 1.08 -26.05
CA PRO A 230 -6.83 0.70 -24.66
C PRO A 230 -7.32 1.85 -23.77
N GLN A 231 -8.08 1.54 -22.74
CA GLN A 231 -8.48 2.48 -21.70
C GLN A 231 -7.68 2.17 -20.43
N ASP A 232 -6.84 3.09 -20.01
CA ASP A 232 -6.03 2.94 -18.81
C ASP A 232 -6.91 2.80 -17.55
N GLY A 233 -6.39 2.11 -16.55
CA GLY A 233 -7.05 1.94 -15.27
C GLY A 233 -7.20 3.26 -14.51
N TYR A 234 -8.15 3.28 -13.59
CA TYR A 234 -8.34 4.42 -12.69
C TYR A 234 -7.26 4.46 -11.61
N ASP A 235 -6.89 5.66 -11.19
CA ASP A 235 -5.98 5.88 -10.09
C ASP A 235 -6.70 5.74 -8.73
N VAL A 236 -6.01 5.18 -7.75
CA VAL A 236 -6.51 4.95 -6.39
C VAL A 236 -5.74 5.83 -5.42
N TYR A 237 -6.42 6.74 -4.75
CA TYR A 237 -5.88 7.56 -3.67
C TYR A 237 -6.19 6.90 -2.34
N THR A 238 -5.14 6.54 -1.62
CA THR A 238 -5.24 5.89 -0.31
C THR A 238 -5.36 6.92 0.80
N THR A 239 -5.66 6.45 2.01
CA THR A 239 -5.62 7.28 3.22
C THR A 239 -4.23 7.31 3.85
N ILE A 240 -3.26 6.58 3.33
CA ILE A 240 -1.89 6.50 3.87
C ILE A 240 -1.21 7.85 3.70
N ASP A 241 -0.62 8.34 4.78
CA ASP A 241 0.24 9.51 4.81
C ASP A 241 1.70 9.03 4.85
N VAL A 242 2.50 9.42 3.84
CA VAL A 242 3.86 8.91 3.69
C VAL A 242 4.75 9.29 4.88
N ASN A 243 4.59 10.48 5.44
CA ASN A 243 5.39 10.93 6.56
C ASN A 243 5.07 10.13 7.83
N ILE A 244 3.77 9.94 8.12
CA ILE A 244 3.34 9.13 9.28
C ILE A 244 3.74 7.67 9.09
N GLN A 245 3.63 7.15 7.87
CA GLN A 245 4.03 5.79 7.52
C GLN A 245 5.53 5.57 7.71
N ASP A 246 6.37 6.51 7.27
CA ASP A 246 7.82 6.46 7.45
C ASP A 246 8.22 6.46 8.93
N ILE A 247 7.62 7.37 9.71
CA ILE A 247 7.82 7.42 11.15
C ILE A 247 7.45 6.09 11.82
N ALA A 248 6.28 5.53 11.46
CA ALA A 248 5.80 4.28 12.05
C ALA A 248 6.69 3.09 11.67
N HIS A 249 7.12 3.02 10.41
CA HIS A 249 7.99 1.97 9.90
C HIS A 249 9.34 1.95 10.62
N HIS A 250 10.02 3.10 10.68
CA HIS A 250 11.33 3.19 11.31
C HIS A 250 11.28 3.01 12.84
N ALA A 251 10.23 3.54 13.50
CA ALA A 251 10.07 3.31 14.93
C ALA A 251 9.83 1.84 15.28
N LEU A 252 9.06 1.12 14.44
CA LEU A 252 8.85 -0.32 14.60
C LEU A 252 10.15 -1.09 14.33
N LEU A 253 10.84 -0.81 13.22
CA LEU A 253 12.06 -1.49 12.82
C LEU A 253 13.14 -1.42 13.90
N GLU A 254 13.43 -0.22 14.40
CA GLU A 254 14.42 -0.01 15.49
C GLU A 254 14.13 -0.87 16.72
N GLN A 255 12.86 -1.00 17.07
CA GLN A 255 12.47 -1.75 18.25
C GLN A 255 12.51 -3.26 18.00
N LEU A 256 12.14 -3.71 16.79
CA LEU A 256 12.27 -5.12 16.41
C LEU A 256 13.73 -5.59 16.39
N GLU A 257 14.63 -4.76 15.87
CA GLU A 257 16.07 -5.03 15.88
C GLU A 257 16.63 -5.07 17.30
N LYS A 258 16.27 -4.08 18.14
CA LYS A 258 16.70 -3.99 19.54
C LYS A 258 16.35 -5.24 20.34
N TYR A 259 15.14 -5.76 20.15
CA TYR A 259 14.64 -6.94 20.88
C TYR A 259 14.76 -8.24 20.09
N ASN A 260 15.40 -8.21 18.93
CA ASN A 260 15.58 -9.38 18.06
C ASN A 260 14.26 -10.18 17.88
N ALA A 261 13.14 -9.46 17.78
CA ALA A 261 11.81 -10.03 17.76
C ALA A 261 11.51 -10.78 16.45
N ASP A 262 10.53 -11.69 16.45
CA ASP A 262 10.16 -12.45 15.25
C ASP A 262 9.46 -11.53 14.23
N HIS A 263 8.42 -10.81 14.67
CA HIS A 263 7.71 -9.86 13.83
C HIS A 263 6.94 -8.82 14.65
N GLY A 264 6.44 -7.81 13.97
CA GLY A 264 5.58 -6.81 14.61
C GLY A 264 4.75 -6.03 13.61
N SER A 265 3.76 -5.33 14.14
CA SER A 265 2.90 -4.44 13.38
C SER A 265 2.59 -3.16 14.14
N VAL A 266 2.42 -2.08 13.36
CA VAL A 266 1.95 -0.78 13.83
C VAL A 266 0.81 -0.33 12.95
N VAL A 267 -0.24 0.21 13.56
CA VAL A 267 -1.32 0.90 12.82
C VAL A 267 -1.58 2.25 13.48
N VAL A 268 -1.64 3.31 12.66
CA VAL A 268 -2.07 4.65 13.05
C VAL A 268 -3.35 4.98 12.31
N MET A 269 -4.41 5.28 13.05
CA MET A 269 -5.74 5.53 12.52
C MET A 269 -6.24 6.91 12.99
N GLU A 270 -6.79 7.69 12.08
CA GLU A 270 -7.42 8.96 12.41
C GLU A 270 -8.74 8.73 13.16
N THR A 271 -8.87 9.32 14.32
CA THR A 271 -9.94 9.00 15.29
C THR A 271 -11.33 9.20 14.72
N LYS A 272 -11.62 10.34 14.12
CA LYS A 272 -12.98 10.70 13.66
C LYS A 272 -13.40 10.02 12.37
N THR A 273 -12.47 9.72 11.49
CA THR A 273 -12.78 9.23 10.13
C THR A 273 -12.51 7.76 9.92
N GLY A 274 -11.71 7.13 10.79
CA GLY A 274 -11.23 5.77 10.61
C GLY A 274 -10.17 5.62 9.51
N ALA A 275 -9.65 6.73 8.97
CA ALA A 275 -8.63 6.69 7.92
C ALA A 275 -7.33 6.11 8.48
N ILE A 276 -6.83 5.06 7.83
CA ILE A 276 -5.52 4.47 8.15
C ILE A 276 -4.44 5.37 7.58
N ARG A 277 -3.74 6.09 8.46
CA ARG A 277 -2.66 6.99 8.08
C ARG A 277 -1.32 6.29 7.94
N ALA A 278 -1.11 5.23 8.75
CA ALA A 278 0.04 4.36 8.61
C ALA A 278 -0.32 2.92 8.99
N ILE A 279 0.33 1.98 8.31
CA ILE A 279 0.26 0.55 8.62
C ILE A 279 1.58 -0.11 8.20
N SER A 280 2.38 -0.54 9.17
CA SER A 280 3.65 -1.22 8.94
C SER A 280 3.63 -2.62 9.53
N ASN A 281 4.12 -3.60 8.77
CA ASN A 281 4.10 -5.01 9.12
C ASN A 281 5.46 -5.62 8.81
N LEU A 282 6.30 -5.78 9.80
CA LEU A 282 7.67 -6.24 9.64
C LEU A 282 7.88 -7.62 10.23
N GLY A 283 8.40 -8.54 9.43
CA GLY A 283 8.76 -9.89 9.85
C GLY A 283 10.21 -10.20 9.51
N ARG A 284 10.86 -10.95 10.41
CA ARG A 284 12.27 -11.33 10.31
C ARG A 284 12.46 -12.48 9.32
N ASN A 285 13.49 -12.42 8.49
CA ASN A 285 13.90 -13.53 7.63
C ASN A 285 14.98 -14.39 8.29
N ALA A 286 15.40 -15.46 7.62
CA ALA A 286 16.44 -16.36 8.11
C ALA A 286 17.81 -15.68 8.28
N GLU A 287 18.05 -14.57 7.59
CA GLU A 287 19.27 -13.76 7.67
C GLU A 287 19.22 -12.71 8.79
N GLY A 288 18.11 -12.61 9.53
CA GLY A 288 17.91 -11.62 10.59
C GLY A 288 17.42 -10.25 10.12
N LYS A 289 17.14 -10.07 8.82
CA LYS A 289 16.65 -8.81 8.26
C LYS A 289 15.13 -8.75 8.33
N TYR A 290 14.59 -7.54 8.54
CA TYR A 290 13.15 -7.29 8.60
C TYR A 290 12.62 -6.75 7.28
N TYR A 291 11.46 -7.24 6.85
CA TYR A 291 10.74 -6.76 5.68
C TYR A 291 9.24 -7.04 5.79
N GLU A 292 8.42 -6.40 4.98
CA GLU A 292 6.97 -6.63 4.97
C GLU A 292 6.62 -7.97 4.34
N ARG A 293 6.41 -9.00 5.18
CA ARG A 293 6.13 -10.37 4.76
C ARG A 293 4.64 -10.68 4.69
N LEU A 294 3.89 -10.37 5.74
CA LEU A 294 2.46 -10.57 5.86
C LEU A 294 1.81 -9.28 6.37
N ASN A 295 0.52 -9.10 6.17
CA ASN A 295 -0.23 -8.03 6.81
C ASN A 295 -0.71 -8.51 8.19
N TYR A 296 0.20 -8.55 9.15
CA TYR A 296 -0.07 -9.02 10.50
C TYR A 296 -1.18 -8.22 11.18
N ALA A 297 -1.21 -6.91 10.98
CA ALA A 297 -2.19 -6.03 11.58
C ALA A 297 -3.63 -6.37 11.19
N VAL A 298 -3.83 -6.87 9.97
CA VAL A 298 -5.16 -7.21 9.41
C VAL A 298 -5.48 -8.69 9.58
N GLY A 299 -4.50 -9.57 9.37
CA GLY A 299 -4.74 -11.00 9.19
C GLY A 299 -4.42 -11.87 10.41
N GLU A 300 -3.50 -11.46 11.28
CA GLU A 300 -3.06 -12.28 12.40
C GLU A 300 -3.89 -12.02 13.65
N SER A 301 -4.69 -13.01 14.04
CA SER A 301 -5.45 -12.95 15.28
C SER A 301 -4.68 -13.62 16.43
N HIS A 302 -4.56 -12.93 17.53
CA HIS A 302 -3.89 -13.43 18.75
C HIS A 302 -4.67 -13.06 20.01
N GLU A 303 -4.32 -13.68 21.14
CA GLU A 303 -4.86 -13.33 22.44
C GLU A 303 -4.40 -11.91 22.82
N PRO A 304 -5.31 -10.93 23.03
CA PRO A 304 -4.95 -9.53 23.25
C PRO A 304 -4.33 -9.25 24.63
N GLY A 305 -4.39 -10.22 25.55
CA GLY A 305 -3.91 -10.05 26.90
C GLY A 305 -4.54 -8.83 27.60
N SER A 306 -3.74 -8.10 28.37
CA SER A 306 -4.24 -6.99 29.20
C SER A 306 -4.89 -5.82 28.44
N THR A 307 -4.76 -5.75 27.11
CA THR A 307 -5.52 -4.74 26.33
C THR A 307 -7.02 -5.06 26.30
N PHE A 308 -7.40 -6.32 26.46
CA PHE A 308 -8.80 -6.73 26.55
C PHE A 308 -9.50 -6.28 27.85
N LYS A 309 -8.74 -5.97 28.91
CA LYS A 309 -9.32 -5.47 30.18
C LYS A 309 -10.18 -4.23 29.97
N LEU A 310 -9.84 -3.38 28.98
CA LEU A 310 -10.68 -2.24 28.61
C LEU A 310 -12.06 -2.67 28.11
N MET A 311 -12.13 -3.68 27.25
CA MET A 311 -13.37 -4.25 26.72
C MET A 311 -14.18 -4.89 27.83
N ALA A 312 -13.53 -5.64 28.70
CA ALA A 312 -14.19 -6.27 29.85
C ALA A 312 -14.80 -5.26 30.82
N LEU A 313 -14.06 -4.20 31.14
CA LEU A 313 -14.55 -3.13 32.00
C LEU A 313 -15.65 -2.30 31.31
N ALA A 314 -15.56 -2.10 29.99
CA ALA A 314 -16.62 -1.40 29.24
C ALA A 314 -17.97 -2.08 29.42
N VAL A 315 -18.02 -3.41 29.32
CA VAL A 315 -19.26 -4.19 29.55
C VAL A 315 -19.74 -4.05 31.01
N ALA A 316 -18.83 -4.20 31.98
CA ALA A 316 -19.22 -4.22 33.37
C ALA A 316 -19.64 -2.85 33.93
N LEU A 317 -19.03 -1.77 33.42
CA LEU A 317 -19.41 -0.39 33.75
C LEU A 317 -20.74 -0.02 33.10
N GLU A 318 -20.96 -0.40 31.83
CA GLU A 318 -22.20 -0.14 31.11
C GLU A 318 -23.40 -0.86 31.75
N ASP A 319 -23.20 -2.11 32.18
CA ASP A 319 -24.17 -2.88 32.92
C ASP A 319 -24.37 -2.41 34.37
N GLN A 320 -23.64 -1.38 34.81
CA GLN A 320 -23.63 -0.87 36.19
C GLN A 320 -23.41 -1.95 37.26
N LYS A 321 -22.69 -3.02 36.90
CA LYS A 321 -22.33 -4.10 37.83
C LYS A 321 -21.18 -3.72 38.74
N ILE A 322 -20.31 -2.82 38.27
CA ILE A 322 -19.18 -2.24 38.99
C ILE A 322 -19.08 -0.73 38.68
N ASP A 323 -18.36 -0.01 39.50
CA ASP A 323 -17.88 1.33 39.21
C ASP A 323 -16.35 1.39 39.33
N THR A 324 -15.76 2.47 38.83
CA THR A 324 -14.29 2.69 38.93
C THR A 324 -13.80 2.74 40.37
N THR A 325 -14.65 3.14 41.30
CA THR A 325 -14.39 3.22 42.76
C THR A 325 -14.65 1.91 43.49
N THR A 326 -15.26 0.90 42.86
CA THR A 326 -15.51 -0.40 43.47
C THR A 326 -14.21 -1.03 43.95
N ILE A 327 -14.18 -1.45 45.22
CA ILE A 327 -12.99 -2.07 45.82
C ILE A 327 -12.95 -3.57 45.49
N VAL A 328 -11.81 -4.02 45.03
CA VAL A 328 -11.48 -5.42 44.74
C VAL A 328 -10.28 -5.88 45.57
N ASP A 329 -10.32 -7.13 45.99
CA ASP A 329 -9.21 -7.72 46.74
C ASP A 329 -8.36 -8.62 45.84
N THR A 330 -7.11 -8.28 45.64
CA THR A 330 -6.17 -9.00 44.78
C THR A 330 -5.63 -10.32 45.38
N LYS A 331 -6.02 -10.68 46.60
CA LYS A 331 -5.71 -11.96 47.25
C LYS A 331 -4.24 -12.37 47.15
N ASN A 332 -3.33 -11.55 47.59
CA ASN A 332 -1.87 -11.74 47.48
C ASN A 332 -1.38 -11.98 46.04
N GLY A 333 -2.10 -11.48 45.03
CA GLY A 333 -1.72 -11.60 43.64
C GLY A 333 -1.95 -12.97 43.01
N VAL A 334 -2.77 -13.82 43.65
CA VAL A 334 -3.10 -15.17 43.14
C VAL A 334 -4.56 -15.52 43.42
N LEU A 335 -5.29 -15.80 42.33
CA LEU A 335 -6.64 -16.39 42.39
C LEU A 335 -6.60 -17.81 41.81
N SER A 336 -7.43 -18.71 42.34
CA SER A 336 -7.53 -20.07 41.84
C SER A 336 -8.96 -20.40 41.46
N PHE A 337 -9.15 -20.86 40.21
CA PHE A 337 -10.43 -21.30 39.66
C PHE A 337 -10.24 -22.68 39.01
N TYR A 338 -11.03 -23.67 39.40
CA TYR A 338 -10.99 -25.02 38.84
C TYR A 338 -9.56 -25.60 38.74
N GLY A 339 -8.74 -25.38 39.77
CA GLY A 339 -7.34 -25.84 39.84
C GLY A 339 -6.34 -25.04 38.98
N LYS A 340 -6.80 -24.03 38.23
CA LYS A 340 -5.93 -23.11 37.48
C LYS A 340 -5.71 -21.82 38.26
N LYS A 341 -4.52 -21.23 38.14
CA LYS A 341 -4.13 -20.02 38.88
C LYS A 341 -4.04 -18.82 37.93
N VAL A 342 -4.75 -17.74 38.25
CA VAL A 342 -4.53 -16.41 37.73
C VAL A 342 -3.56 -15.69 38.63
N ARG A 343 -2.55 -15.04 38.07
CA ARG A 343 -1.48 -14.38 38.83
C ARG A 343 -1.27 -12.95 38.35
N ASP A 344 -0.98 -12.07 39.31
CA ASP A 344 -0.45 -10.74 39.00
C ASP A 344 1.06 -10.84 38.69
N SER A 345 1.57 -9.86 37.97
CA SER A 345 3.02 -9.69 37.76
C SER A 345 3.75 -9.31 39.03
N LYS A 346 3.12 -8.55 39.93
CA LYS A 346 3.65 -8.18 41.25
C LYS A 346 3.44 -9.33 42.22
N LYS A 347 4.51 -9.88 42.74
CA LYS A 347 4.46 -10.89 43.84
C LYS A 347 3.83 -10.25 45.09
N GLY A 348 2.87 -10.93 45.70
CA GLY A 348 2.14 -10.45 46.87
C GLY A 348 0.92 -9.59 46.52
N GLY A 349 0.69 -9.30 45.23
CA GLY A 349 -0.48 -8.55 44.79
C GLY A 349 -0.46 -7.07 45.21
N TYR A 350 -1.66 -6.46 45.23
CA TYR A 350 -1.83 -5.05 45.54
C TYR A 350 -2.74 -4.82 46.75
N GLY A 351 -3.20 -5.90 47.40
CA GLY A 351 -4.16 -5.83 48.53
C GLY A 351 -5.57 -5.46 48.03
N LYS A 352 -6.26 -4.62 48.80
CA LYS A 352 -7.56 -4.04 48.43
C LYS A 352 -7.35 -2.74 47.71
N ILE A 353 -7.72 -2.69 46.43
CA ILE A 353 -7.58 -1.52 45.55
C ILE A 353 -8.89 -1.27 44.81
N SER A 354 -9.04 -0.06 44.27
CA SER A 354 -10.18 0.24 43.40
C SER A 354 -10.06 -0.46 42.04
N VAL A 355 -11.18 -0.65 41.34
CA VAL A 355 -11.20 -1.12 39.94
C VAL A 355 -10.36 -0.20 39.04
N ALA A 356 -10.39 1.12 39.28
CA ALA A 356 -9.52 2.06 38.57
C ALA A 356 -8.05 1.72 38.77
N GLU A 357 -7.60 1.62 40.01
CA GLU A 357 -6.21 1.28 40.30
C GLU A 357 -5.84 -0.11 39.76
N ALA A 358 -6.73 -1.12 39.89
CA ALA A 358 -6.51 -2.45 39.32
C ALA A 358 -6.28 -2.42 37.80
N PHE A 359 -6.96 -1.51 37.09
CA PHE A 359 -6.73 -1.29 35.66
C PHE A 359 -5.43 -0.56 35.37
N GLU A 360 -5.11 0.49 36.15
CA GLU A 360 -3.91 1.31 36.01
C GLU A 360 -2.63 0.51 36.21
N VAL A 361 -2.58 -0.33 37.27
CA VAL A 361 -1.46 -1.26 37.55
C VAL A 361 -1.55 -2.56 36.76
N SER A 362 -2.59 -2.70 35.97
CA SER A 362 -2.86 -3.93 35.18
C SER A 362 -2.95 -5.21 36.00
N SER A 363 -3.54 -5.16 37.23
CA SER A 363 -3.76 -6.36 38.04
C SER A 363 -4.69 -7.35 37.34
N ASN A 364 -4.22 -8.58 37.12
CA ASN A 364 -5.04 -9.66 36.60
C ASN A 364 -6.08 -10.10 37.62
N THR A 365 -5.62 -10.27 38.88
CA THR A 365 -6.48 -10.76 39.96
C THR A 365 -7.59 -9.78 40.31
N GLY A 366 -7.30 -8.47 40.31
CA GLY A 366 -8.27 -7.42 40.56
C GLY A 366 -9.36 -7.39 39.49
N ILE A 367 -8.99 -7.38 38.22
CA ILE A 367 -9.97 -7.36 37.12
C ILE A 367 -10.76 -8.65 37.03
N VAL A 368 -10.09 -9.81 37.17
CA VAL A 368 -10.78 -11.11 37.18
C VAL A 368 -11.77 -11.22 38.34
N SER A 369 -11.43 -10.73 39.55
CA SER A 369 -12.36 -10.69 40.68
C SER A 369 -13.59 -9.86 40.33
N ALA A 370 -13.42 -8.65 39.83
CA ALA A 370 -14.53 -7.75 39.45
C ALA A 370 -15.49 -8.40 38.43
N ILE A 371 -14.92 -8.92 37.33
CA ILE A 371 -15.73 -9.54 36.27
C ILE A 371 -16.37 -10.86 36.70
N ASN A 372 -15.65 -11.68 37.45
CA ASN A 372 -16.20 -12.93 38.00
C ASN A 372 -17.38 -12.67 38.93
N ASP A 373 -17.25 -11.74 39.87
CA ASP A 373 -18.32 -11.42 40.82
C ASP A 373 -19.53 -10.83 40.12
N ALA A 374 -19.33 -10.06 39.04
CA ALA A 374 -20.41 -9.48 38.25
C ALA A 374 -21.17 -10.49 37.37
N TYR A 375 -20.48 -11.54 36.84
CA TYR A 375 -21.05 -12.37 35.78
C TYR A 375 -20.99 -13.88 36.01
N LYS A 376 -20.43 -14.39 37.11
CA LYS A 376 -20.29 -15.84 37.36
C LYS A 376 -21.66 -16.60 37.31
N GLU A 377 -22.76 -15.96 37.73
CA GLU A 377 -24.10 -16.54 37.70
C GLU A 377 -24.73 -16.50 36.30
N ASN A 378 -24.35 -15.54 35.47
CA ASN A 378 -24.84 -15.40 34.10
C ASN A 378 -23.73 -14.92 33.13
N PRO A 379 -22.81 -15.79 32.75
CA PRO A 379 -21.71 -15.43 31.82
C PRO A 379 -22.21 -14.99 30.43
N SER A 380 -23.37 -15.48 30.01
CA SER A 380 -23.96 -15.09 28.71
C SER A 380 -24.20 -13.59 28.62
N LYS A 381 -24.55 -12.93 29.72
CA LYS A 381 -24.74 -11.48 29.74
C LYS A 381 -23.48 -10.71 29.46
N PHE A 382 -22.33 -11.19 29.93
CA PHE A 382 -21.02 -10.62 29.59
C PHE A 382 -20.75 -10.72 28.09
N ILE A 383 -21.07 -11.88 27.49
CA ILE A 383 -20.90 -12.09 26.02
C ILE A 383 -21.84 -11.19 25.24
N ASP A 384 -23.07 -11.04 25.66
CA ASP A 384 -24.03 -10.13 25.01
C ASP A 384 -23.53 -8.68 25.03
N GLY A 385 -22.92 -8.24 26.14
CA GLY A 385 -22.25 -6.94 26.23
C GLY A 385 -21.11 -6.78 25.24
N LEU A 386 -20.25 -7.80 25.05
CA LEU A 386 -19.21 -7.77 24.03
C LEU A 386 -19.78 -7.70 22.61
N TYR A 387 -20.88 -8.45 22.36
CA TYR A 387 -21.54 -8.47 21.04
C TYR A 387 -22.26 -7.16 20.74
N SER A 388 -22.88 -6.51 21.72
CA SER A 388 -23.51 -5.20 21.54
C SER A 388 -22.52 -4.11 21.12
N MET A 389 -21.22 -4.28 21.45
CA MET A 389 -20.12 -3.42 21.04
C MET A 389 -19.49 -3.84 19.69
N ASN A 390 -20.11 -4.77 18.96
CA ASN A 390 -19.64 -5.32 17.66
C ASN A 390 -18.25 -5.97 17.70
N LEU A 391 -17.84 -6.52 18.83
CA LEU A 391 -16.51 -7.14 18.98
C LEU A 391 -16.39 -8.51 18.31
N ASN A 392 -17.51 -9.19 18.06
CA ASN A 392 -17.59 -10.47 17.35
C ASN A 392 -17.65 -10.33 15.84
N ASP A 393 -17.90 -9.11 15.34
CA ASP A 393 -18.14 -8.87 13.94
C ASP A 393 -16.81 -8.69 13.17
N SER A 394 -16.82 -9.10 11.90
CA SER A 394 -15.79 -8.75 10.96
C SER A 394 -15.84 -7.25 10.63
N LEU A 395 -14.71 -6.60 10.50
CA LEU A 395 -14.65 -5.20 10.06
C LEU A 395 -15.07 -5.05 8.60
N GLY A 396 -15.08 -6.15 7.82
CA GLY A 396 -15.46 -6.17 6.42
C GLY A 396 -14.53 -5.31 5.56
N LEU A 397 -13.23 -5.45 5.77
CA LEU A 397 -12.21 -4.68 5.08
C LEU A 397 -12.22 -4.97 3.58
N PRO A 398 -11.83 -4.01 2.73
CA PRO A 398 -11.69 -4.27 1.29
C PRO A 398 -10.49 -5.16 0.97
N ILE A 399 -9.50 -5.23 1.87
CA ILE A 399 -8.28 -6.01 1.71
C ILE A 399 -8.55 -7.46 2.08
N VAL A 400 -8.11 -8.40 1.23
CA VAL A 400 -8.28 -9.84 1.45
C VAL A 400 -7.38 -10.31 2.61
N GLY A 401 -7.90 -11.26 3.40
CA GLY A 401 -7.15 -11.89 4.48
C GLY A 401 -7.44 -11.30 5.87
N GLU A 402 -8.58 -10.66 6.06
CA GLU A 402 -9.03 -10.23 7.39
C GLU A 402 -9.17 -11.41 8.35
N GLY A 403 -8.49 -11.34 9.50
CA GLY A 403 -8.58 -12.33 10.57
C GLY A 403 -9.92 -12.23 11.29
N LYS A 404 -10.34 -13.34 11.87
CA LYS A 404 -11.61 -13.42 12.58
C LYS A 404 -11.43 -13.22 14.08
N ALA A 405 -12.30 -12.42 14.68
CA ALA A 405 -12.45 -12.39 16.14
C ALA A 405 -13.00 -13.72 16.64
N VAL A 406 -12.48 -14.19 17.76
CA VAL A 406 -12.96 -15.40 18.44
C VAL A 406 -13.30 -15.05 19.88
N ILE A 407 -14.58 -15.17 20.23
CA ILE A 407 -15.08 -14.97 21.59
C ILE A 407 -15.81 -16.27 21.99
N PRO A 408 -15.34 -17.02 22.99
CA PRO A 408 -16.07 -18.18 23.49
C PRO A 408 -17.46 -17.79 24.01
N ASP A 409 -18.48 -18.58 23.67
CA ASP A 409 -19.86 -18.34 24.09
C ASP A 409 -20.42 -19.65 24.68
N PRO A 410 -20.95 -19.64 25.90
CA PRO A 410 -21.47 -20.83 26.58
C PRO A 410 -22.70 -21.42 25.87
N ARG A 411 -23.40 -20.65 25.05
CA ARG A 411 -24.62 -21.04 24.32
C ARG A 411 -24.33 -21.82 23.06
N ILE A 412 -23.12 -21.68 22.50
CA ILE A 412 -22.74 -22.31 21.25
C ILE A 412 -22.00 -23.63 21.53
N LYS A 413 -22.57 -24.75 21.11
CA LYS A 413 -21.91 -26.06 21.20
C LYS A 413 -20.58 -26.06 20.47
N ASN A 414 -19.55 -26.62 21.10
CA ASN A 414 -18.16 -26.70 20.58
C ASN A 414 -17.42 -25.35 20.43
N ASN A 415 -17.91 -24.25 21.02
CA ASN A 415 -17.28 -22.93 20.94
C ASN A 415 -16.24 -22.66 22.05
N ARG A 416 -15.38 -23.63 22.36
CA ARG A 416 -14.24 -23.48 23.30
C ARG A 416 -14.59 -22.98 24.72
N TRP A 417 -15.87 -22.93 25.10
CA TRP A 417 -16.27 -22.55 26.44
C TRP A 417 -15.82 -23.60 27.46
N SER A 418 -15.13 -23.17 28.50
CA SER A 418 -14.68 -24.01 29.63
C SER A 418 -15.11 -23.37 30.94
N GLY A 419 -15.06 -24.10 32.04
CA GLY A 419 -15.41 -23.57 33.37
C GLY A 419 -14.60 -22.33 33.79
N ILE A 420 -13.41 -22.13 33.24
CA ILE A 420 -12.56 -20.95 33.49
C ILE A 420 -12.63 -19.88 32.38
N ALA A 421 -13.49 -20.06 31.37
CA ALA A 421 -13.52 -19.18 30.20
C ALA A 421 -13.79 -17.71 30.56
N LEU A 422 -14.78 -17.45 31.41
CA LEU A 422 -15.09 -16.09 31.87
C LEU A 422 -13.88 -15.41 32.54
N GLN A 423 -13.23 -16.12 33.47
CA GLN A 423 -12.10 -15.58 34.22
C GLN A 423 -10.89 -15.33 33.31
N TRP A 424 -10.66 -16.20 32.32
CA TRP A 424 -9.57 -16.03 31.38
C TRP A 424 -9.85 -14.91 30.39
N MET A 425 -11.07 -14.79 29.88
CA MET A 425 -11.48 -13.65 29.03
C MET A 425 -11.31 -12.32 29.75
N ALA A 426 -11.63 -12.23 31.02
CA ALA A 426 -11.56 -10.97 31.78
C ALA A 426 -10.19 -10.27 31.67
N TYR A 427 -9.10 -11.02 31.44
CA TYR A 427 -7.76 -10.42 31.23
C TYR A 427 -7.13 -10.79 29.89
N GLY A 428 -7.96 -11.22 28.91
CA GLY A 428 -7.62 -11.33 27.49
C GLY A 428 -7.03 -12.65 27.04
N TYR A 429 -7.30 -13.76 27.73
CA TYR A 429 -6.95 -15.12 27.30
C TYR A 429 -8.20 -15.88 26.83
N GLY A 430 -8.01 -16.83 25.92
CA GLY A 430 -9.09 -17.62 25.35
C GLY A 430 -9.92 -16.87 24.28
N VAL A 431 -9.75 -15.58 24.15
CA VAL A 431 -10.28 -14.74 23.05
C VAL A 431 -9.21 -14.47 22.01
N SER A 432 -9.57 -14.09 20.82
CA SER A 432 -8.58 -13.78 19.77
C SER A 432 -9.08 -12.63 18.91
N PHE A 433 -8.21 -11.64 18.64
CA PHE A 433 -8.47 -10.46 17.82
C PHE A 433 -7.26 -10.11 16.98
N THR A 434 -7.49 -9.49 15.82
CA THR A 434 -6.40 -8.85 15.09
C THR A 434 -6.01 -7.53 15.76
N PRO A 435 -4.77 -7.04 15.53
CA PRO A 435 -4.37 -5.72 16.00
C PRO A 435 -5.35 -4.62 15.55
N LEU A 436 -5.84 -4.67 14.32
CA LEU A 436 -6.75 -3.67 13.78
C LEU A 436 -8.15 -3.75 14.43
N GLN A 437 -8.66 -4.94 14.75
CA GLN A 437 -9.91 -5.08 15.52
C GLN A 437 -9.77 -4.49 16.92
N THR A 438 -8.66 -4.78 17.60
CA THR A 438 -8.35 -4.18 18.91
C THR A 438 -8.27 -2.66 18.81
N LEU A 439 -7.53 -2.13 17.84
CA LEU A 439 -7.42 -0.68 17.61
C LEU A 439 -8.77 -0.04 17.33
N THR A 440 -9.65 -0.69 16.56
CA THR A 440 -10.98 -0.15 16.22
C THR A 440 -11.81 0.09 17.46
N PHE A 441 -11.73 -0.79 18.47
CA PHE A 441 -12.39 -0.57 19.74
C PHE A 441 -11.76 0.59 20.54
N TYR A 442 -10.45 0.65 20.63
CA TYR A 442 -9.74 1.77 21.29
C TYR A 442 -10.03 3.11 20.60
N ASN A 443 -10.13 3.09 19.29
CA ASN A 443 -10.55 4.26 18.50
C ASN A 443 -11.98 4.68 18.83
N ALA A 444 -12.90 3.75 19.04
CA ALA A 444 -14.26 4.08 19.42
C ALA A 444 -14.31 4.79 20.79
N ILE A 445 -13.51 4.33 21.76
CA ILE A 445 -13.36 5.05 23.05
C ILE A 445 -12.80 6.45 22.84
N ALA A 446 -11.75 6.60 22.01
CA ALA A 446 -11.16 7.89 21.65
C ALA A 446 -12.14 8.81 20.91
N ASN A 447 -13.13 8.25 20.21
CA ASN A 447 -14.14 8.94 19.40
C ASN A 447 -15.50 9.03 20.12
N ASP A 448 -15.48 9.24 21.42
CA ASP A 448 -16.66 9.42 22.29
C ASP A 448 -17.72 8.30 22.18
N GLY A 449 -17.25 7.07 22.00
CA GLY A 449 -18.07 5.87 21.89
C GLY A 449 -18.52 5.54 20.46
N LYS A 450 -18.18 6.35 19.48
CA LYS A 450 -18.56 6.13 18.08
C LYS A 450 -17.55 5.24 17.37
N MET A 451 -17.93 4.04 17.01
CA MET A 451 -17.08 3.10 16.27
C MET A 451 -17.19 3.34 14.76
N VAL A 452 -16.08 3.70 14.16
CA VAL A 452 -15.95 3.92 12.72
C VAL A 452 -15.16 2.80 12.06
N LYS A 453 -15.52 2.45 10.83
CA LYS A 453 -14.85 1.41 10.05
C LYS A 453 -13.47 1.89 9.60
N PRO A 454 -12.41 1.08 9.79
CA PRO A 454 -11.11 1.37 9.22
C PRO A 454 -11.18 1.56 7.70
N ARG A 455 -10.62 2.65 7.21
CA ARG A 455 -10.69 3.08 5.81
C ARG A 455 -9.29 3.22 5.23
N PHE A 456 -9.05 2.55 4.09
CA PHE A 456 -7.77 2.51 3.41
C PHE A 456 -7.73 3.39 2.15
N ILE A 457 -8.91 3.73 1.64
CA ILE A 457 -9.06 4.45 0.36
C ILE A 457 -9.82 5.75 0.60
N GLU A 458 -9.30 6.82 0.01
CA GLU A 458 -9.95 8.13 -0.02
C GLU A 458 -10.87 8.22 -1.21
N GLU A 459 -10.32 8.03 -2.41
CA GLU A 459 -11.05 8.12 -3.66
C GLU A 459 -10.43 7.31 -4.79
N ILE A 460 -11.22 7.08 -5.81
CA ILE A 460 -10.83 6.55 -7.11
C ILE A 460 -11.13 7.64 -8.12
N ARG A 461 -10.16 7.98 -8.99
CA ARG A 461 -10.32 9.06 -9.96
C ARG A 461 -9.65 8.76 -11.30
N THR A 462 -10.07 9.48 -12.32
CA THR A 462 -9.29 9.72 -13.53
C THR A 462 -8.40 10.95 -13.31
N ILE A 463 -7.56 11.28 -14.29
CA ILE A 463 -6.76 12.52 -14.26
C ILE A 463 -7.63 13.75 -13.97
N ASP A 464 -8.85 13.80 -14.54
CA ASP A 464 -9.67 15.02 -14.54
C ASP A 464 -10.73 15.05 -13.43
N LYS A 465 -11.21 13.92 -12.95
CA LYS A 465 -12.37 13.88 -12.03
C LYS A 465 -12.40 12.66 -11.10
N PRO A 466 -12.96 12.83 -9.89
CA PRO A 466 -13.25 11.69 -9.02
C PRO A 466 -14.38 10.83 -9.63
N ILE A 467 -14.18 9.52 -9.61
CA ILE A 467 -15.17 8.50 -10.02
C ILE A 467 -15.94 7.99 -8.79
N LYS A 468 -15.23 7.83 -7.66
CA LYS A 468 -15.83 7.35 -6.43
C LYS A 468 -15.05 7.84 -5.22
N THR A 469 -15.75 8.43 -4.26
CA THR A 469 -15.19 8.85 -2.97
C THR A 469 -15.69 7.92 -1.87
N PHE A 470 -14.81 7.56 -0.95
CA PHE A 470 -15.11 6.69 0.20
C PHE A 470 -15.25 7.52 1.46
N LYS A 471 -16.48 7.73 1.89
CA LYS A 471 -16.80 8.46 3.11
C LYS A 471 -16.63 7.59 4.35
N THR A 472 -16.46 8.21 5.51
CA THR A 472 -16.48 7.56 6.82
C THR A 472 -17.75 6.73 6.99
N LYS A 473 -17.58 5.46 7.35
CA LYS A 473 -18.68 4.54 7.64
C LYS A 473 -18.70 4.24 9.13
N VAL A 474 -19.83 4.47 9.77
CA VAL A 474 -20.05 4.14 11.17
C VAL A 474 -20.46 2.68 11.28
N ILE A 475 -19.77 1.91 12.13
CA ILE A 475 -20.11 0.52 12.49
C ILE A 475 -21.17 0.55 13.60
N ASN A 476 -20.86 1.27 14.68
CA ASN A 476 -21.75 1.44 15.82
C ASN A 476 -21.77 2.92 16.20
N PRO A 477 -22.94 3.57 16.24
CA PRO A 477 -23.03 4.99 16.59
C PRO A 477 -22.65 5.27 18.05
N GLN A 478 -22.81 4.28 18.94
CA GLN A 478 -22.54 4.42 20.37
C GLN A 478 -22.32 3.02 20.98
N ILE A 479 -21.05 2.62 21.22
CA ILE A 479 -20.72 1.30 21.79
C ILE A 479 -21.13 1.16 23.26
N CYS A 480 -21.16 2.26 24.00
CA CYS A 480 -21.64 2.35 25.39
C CYS A 480 -22.01 3.81 25.72
N SER A 481 -22.63 4.05 26.85
CA SER A 481 -23.06 5.37 27.28
C SER A 481 -21.89 6.38 27.38
N LYS A 482 -22.19 7.66 27.22
CA LYS A 482 -21.16 8.72 27.36
C LYS A 482 -20.45 8.69 28.70
N GLU A 483 -21.19 8.38 29.78
CA GLU A 483 -20.62 8.26 31.12
C GLU A 483 -19.59 7.13 31.18
N THR A 484 -19.93 5.95 30.63
CA THR A 484 -18.99 4.82 30.56
C THR A 484 -17.77 5.17 29.72
N VAL A 485 -17.95 5.82 28.55
CA VAL A 485 -16.84 6.27 27.71
C VAL A 485 -15.90 7.21 28.48
N GLN A 486 -16.41 8.22 29.18
CA GLN A 486 -15.61 9.14 29.96
C GLN A 486 -14.81 8.44 31.07
N LYS A 487 -15.43 7.47 31.77
CA LYS A 487 -14.74 6.64 32.75
C LYS A 487 -13.59 5.86 32.10
N LEU A 488 -13.81 5.25 30.94
CA LEU A 488 -12.79 4.48 30.21
C LEU A 488 -11.67 5.37 29.68
N GLN A 489 -11.99 6.55 29.15
CA GLN A 489 -10.99 7.55 28.72
C GLN A 489 -10.10 7.98 29.89
N LYS A 490 -10.69 8.23 31.06
CA LYS A 490 -9.91 8.61 32.27
C LYS A 490 -9.02 7.47 32.74
N LEU A 491 -9.52 6.22 32.70
CA LEU A 491 -8.69 5.05 33.01
C LEU A 491 -7.49 4.93 32.09
N LEU A 492 -7.66 5.08 30.78
CA LEU A 492 -6.57 5.02 29.80
C LEU A 492 -5.55 6.16 29.97
N GLN A 493 -6.03 7.36 30.30
CA GLN A 493 -5.17 8.51 30.61
C GLN A 493 -4.33 8.23 31.86
N ASN A 494 -4.96 7.75 32.94
CA ASN A 494 -4.30 7.44 34.19
C ASN A 494 -3.21 6.36 34.08
N VAL A 495 -3.35 5.39 33.17
CA VAL A 495 -2.29 4.39 32.92
C VAL A 495 -0.95 5.04 32.55
N VAL A 496 -0.99 6.18 31.87
CA VAL A 496 0.20 6.92 31.43
C VAL A 496 0.58 8.03 32.43
N GLU A 497 -0.38 8.75 32.97
CA GLU A 497 -0.13 9.94 33.80
C GLU A 497 0.29 9.59 35.24
N LYS A 498 -0.34 8.56 35.83
CA LYS A 498 -0.04 8.22 37.25
C LYS A 498 1.27 7.45 37.38
N GLU A 499 2.05 7.76 38.40
CA GLU A 499 3.35 7.13 38.68
C GLU A 499 3.28 5.59 38.81
N HIS A 500 2.19 5.07 39.37
CA HIS A 500 1.98 3.62 39.50
C HIS A 500 1.43 2.97 38.23
N GLY A 501 1.03 3.78 37.24
CA GLY A 501 0.48 3.28 35.96
C GLY A 501 1.51 2.51 35.14
N THR A 502 1.08 1.40 34.53
CA THR A 502 1.99 0.55 33.74
C THR A 502 2.56 1.23 32.50
N GLY A 503 1.99 2.35 32.08
CA GLY A 503 2.44 3.16 30.96
C GLY A 503 3.18 4.44 31.38
N HIS A 504 3.47 4.66 32.67
CA HIS A 504 4.07 5.91 33.15
C HIS A 504 5.43 6.24 32.49
N GLY A 505 6.21 5.25 32.10
CA GLY A 505 7.45 5.47 31.32
C GLY A 505 7.24 6.19 29.99
N LEU A 506 6.00 6.28 29.51
CA LEU A 506 5.64 7.02 28.29
C LEU A 506 5.24 8.47 28.58
N TYR A 507 5.02 8.84 29.84
CA TYR A 507 4.61 10.19 30.22
C TYR A 507 5.51 11.27 29.63
N ALA A 508 4.93 12.39 29.23
CA ALA A 508 5.62 13.56 28.73
C ALA A 508 4.84 14.81 29.17
N GLU A 509 5.52 15.79 29.76
CA GLU A 509 4.90 17.03 30.28
C GLU A 509 4.16 17.84 29.21
N ASN A 510 4.74 17.88 27.99
CA ASN A 510 4.25 18.76 26.92
C ASN A 510 3.30 18.04 25.94
N PHE A 511 2.98 16.79 26.21
CA PHE A 511 2.20 15.99 25.27
C PHE A 511 1.45 14.85 25.97
N SER A 512 0.12 14.92 25.94
CA SER A 512 -0.72 13.92 26.59
C SER A 512 -0.98 12.70 25.71
N MET A 513 -0.94 11.53 26.34
CA MET A 513 -1.25 10.25 25.73
C MET A 513 -2.12 9.43 26.65
N ALA A 514 -2.99 8.64 26.06
CA ALA A 514 -3.82 7.66 26.78
C ALA A 514 -3.67 6.29 26.12
N GLY A 515 -3.59 5.24 26.93
CA GLY A 515 -3.44 3.89 26.38
C GLY A 515 -3.28 2.80 27.41
N LYS A 516 -3.12 1.58 26.93
CA LYS A 516 -2.98 0.39 27.76
C LYS A 516 -1.85 -0.51 27.28
N THR A 517 -1.01 -0.95 28.19
CA THR A 517 0.01 -1.98 27.97
C THR A 517 -0.64 -3.35 27.94
N GLY A 518 -0.15 -4.20 27.05
CA GLY A 518 -0.46 -5.62 26.99
C GLY A 518 0.82 -6.46 26.99
N THR A 519 0.80 -7.55 27.73
CA THR A 519 1.84 -8.58 27.70
C THR A 519 1.13 -9.91 27.78
N CYS A 520 1.06 -10.63 26.67
CA CYS A 520 0.42 -11.93 26.58
C CYS A 520 1.47 -13.02 26.46
N GLN A 521 1.25 -14.13 27.17
CA GLN A 521 2.08 -15.33 27.00
C GLN A 521 1.59 -16.10 25.77
N LYS A 522 2.54 -16.46 24.89
CA LYS A 522 2.35 -17.33 23.74
C LYS A 522 2.91 -18.72 24.08
N ASP A 523 2.28 -19.77 23.59
CA ASP A 523 2.71 -21.18 23.78
C ASP A 523 2.86 -21.61 25.25
N TYR A 524 2.09 -20.98 26.14
CA TYR A 524 2.16 -21.21 27.61
C TYR A 524 1.80 -22.64 28.07
N ARG A 525 1.34 -23.50 27.16
CA ARG A 525 1.13 -24.93 27.41
C ARG A 525 2.43 -25.70 27.45
N ASN A 526 3.46 -25.24 26.74
CA ASN A 526 4.80 -25.81 26.73
C ASN A 526 5.79 -24.78 27.28
N LYS A 527 6.41 -25.05 28.42
CA LYS A 527 7.34 -24.13 29.08
C LYS A 527 8.61 -23.83 28.25
N GLU A 528 9.05 -24.78 27.43
CA GLU A 528 10.23 -24.61 26.57
C GLU A 528 9.97 -23.64 25.43
N LEU A 529 8.74 -23.64 24.90
CA LEU A 529 8.30 -22.77 23.80
C LEU A 529 7.67 -21.45 24.27
N LEU A 530 7.56 -21.23 25.60
CA LEU A 530 6.94 -20.05 26.18
C LEU A 530 7.59 -18.79 25.62
N ASN A 531 6.78 -17.98 24.93
CA ASN A 531 7.13 -16.68 24.39
C ASN A 531 6.11 -15.62 24.79
N TYR A 532 6.32 -14.39 24.36
CA TYR A 532 5.48 -13.26 24.72
C TYR A 532 5.05 -12.47 23.48
N ILE A 533 3.89 -11.84 23.60
CA ILE A 533 3.40 -10.83 22.67
C ILE A 533 3.30 -9.53 23.46
N SER A 534 4.05 -8.53 23.04
CA SER A 534 4.05 -7.20 23.64
C SER A 534 3.13 -6.28 22.85
N THR A 535 2.24 -5.57 23.53
CA THR A 535 1.28 -4.69 22.91
C THR A 535 1.19 -3.36 23.64
N PHE A 536 1.02 -2.28 22.90
CA PHE A 536 0.52 -1.01 23.40
C PHE A 536 -0.56 -0.48 22.47
N SER A 537 -1.75 -0.19 23.01
CA SER A 537 -2.86 0.38 22.25
C SER A 537 -3.39 1.62 22.95
N GLY A 538 -3.60 2.70 22.20
CA GLY A 538 -4.02 3.97 22.78
C GLY A 538 -4.31 5.04 21.74
N TYR A 539 -4.32 6.29 22.17
CA TYR A 539 -4.59 7.44 21.33
C TYR A 539 -3.88 8.70 21.84
N PHE A 540 -3.78 9.69 20.99
CA PHE A 540 -3.14 10.97 21.30
C PHE A 540 -3.70 12.12 20.42
N PRO A 541 -3.70 13.40 20.93
CA PRO A 541 -3.59 13.76 22.33
C PRO A 541 -4.70 13.15 23.19
N ALA A 542 -4.54 13.04 24.53
CA ALA A 542 -5.53 12.38 25.39
C ALA A 542 -6.84 13.15 25.49
N GLU A 543 -6.77 14.51 25.56
CA GLU A 543 -7.95 15.39 25.75
C GLU A 543 -8.75 15.60 24.47
N ASN A 544 -8.10 15.61 23.30
CA ASN A 544 -8.73 15.77 21.99
C ASN A 544 -8.11 14.80 20.99
N PRO A 545 -8.49 13.53 21.02
CA PRO A 545 -7.87 12.49 20.23
C PRO A 545 -7.93 12.75 18.73
N LYS A 546 -6.77 12.91 18.11
CA LYS A 546 -6.63 13.03 16.65
C LYS A 546 -6.32 11.69 16.02
N TYR A 547 -5.47 10.91 16.68
CA TYR A 547 -5.03 9.62 16.20
C TYR A 547 -5.12 8.57 17.29
N SER A 548 -5.55 7.36 16.92
CA SER A 548 -5.36 6.14 17.69
C SER A 548 -4.26 5.29 17.07
N CYS A 549 -3.51 4.58 17.90
CA CYS A 549 -2.39 3.77 17.45
C CYS A 549 -2.31 2.48 18.25
N ILE A 550 -1.95 1.39 17.57
CA ILE A 550 -1.60 0.10 18.19
C ILE A 550 -0.25 -0.36 17.68
N VAL A 551 0.55 -0.88 18.61
CA VAL A 551 1.84 -1.52 18.34
C VAL A 551 1.79 -2.92 18.92
N VAL A 552 2.08 -3.92 18.10
CA VAL A 552 2.16 -5.33 18.52
C VAL A 552 3.49 -5.89 18.08
N ILE A 553 4.25 -6.47 19.00
CA ILE A 553 5.55 -7.09 18.75
C ILE A 553 5.54 -8.51 19.30
N HIS A 554 5.80 -9.48 18.43
CA HIS A 554 5.78 -10.90 18.74
C HIS A 554 7.17 -11.43 19.03
N GLU A 555 7.25 -12.26 20.05
CA GLU A 555 8.43 -13.02 20.42
C GLU A 555 9.71 -12.17 20.59
N PRO A 556 9.65 -11.07 21.37
CA PRO A 556 10.85 -10.34 21.72
C PRO A 556 11.79 -11.23 22.53
N ASP A 557 13.10 -11.02 22.41
CA ASP A 557 14.10 -11.74 23.20
C ASP A 557 13.87 -11.49 24.70
N LYS A 558 13.50 -12.56 25.40
CA LYS A 558 13.19 -12.53 26.85
C LYS A 558 14.33 -12.06 27.71
N THR A 559 15.56 -12.20 27.24
CA THR A 559 16.77 -11.80 27.99
C THR A 559 16.96 -10.27 27.95
N VAL A 560 16.41 -9.61 26.93
CA VAL A 560 16.42 -8.14 26.78
C VAL A 560 15.19 -7.53 27.43
N GLY A 561 14.00 -8.11 27.20
CA GLY A 561 12.74 -7.66 27.78
C GLY A 561 11.52 -8.13 26.97
N TYR A 562 10.35 -8.15 27.62
CA TYR A 562 9.12 -8.62 26.99
C TYR A 562 7.85 -7.86 27.43
N TYR A 563 7.95 -6.91 28.34
CA TYR A 563 6.78 -6.15 28.79
C TYR A 563 6.33 -5.14 27.73
N GLY A 564 5.02 -4.99 27.57
CA GLY A 564 4.44 -4.05 26.60
C GLY A 564 4.88 -2.60 26.83
N ALA A 565 5.14 -2.21 28.07
CA ALA A 565 5.66 -0.88 28.40
C ALA A 565 7.06 -0.62 27.81
N ASP A 566 7.94 -1.63 27.80
CA ASP A 566 9.34 -1.49 27.41
C ASP A 566 9.55 -1.80 25.91
N VAL A 567 8.74 -2.71 25.34
CA VAL A 567 8.89 -3.18 23.97
C VAL A 567 8.03 -2.39 22.99
N SER A 568 6.71 -2.32 23.20
CA SER A 568 5.77 -1.67 22.27
C SER A 568 5.51 -0.21 22.61
N GLY A 569 5.56 0.16 23.89
CA GLY A 569 5.33 1.53 24.36
C GLY A 569 6.25 2.57 23.72
N PRO A 570 7.57 2.38 23.66
CA PRO A 570 8.49 3.33 23.06
C PRO A 570 8.21 3.61 21.59
N VAL A 571 7.74 2.60 20.82
CA VAL A 571 7.32 2.80 19.42
C VAL A 571 6.13 3.75 19.37
N PHE A 572 5.11 3.50 20.21
CA PHE A 572 3.93 4.36 20.29
C PHE A 572 4.32 5.80 20.66
N LYS A 573 5.12 5.98 21.71
CA LYS A 573 5.60 7.30 22.16
C LYS A 573 6.36 8.05 21.07
N LYS A 574 7.27 7.37 20.37
CA LYS A 574 8.07 7.95 19.29
C LYS A 574 7.21 8.42 18.13
N ILE A 575 6.22 7.61 17.74
CA ILE A 575 5.24 7.97 16.70
C ILE A 575 4.43 9.18 17.11
N ALA A 576 3.85 9.14 18.31
CA ALA A 576 3.01 10.20 18.83
C ALA A 576 3.76 11.53 18.94
N GLN A 577 4.97 11.51 19.50
CA GLN A 577 5.82 12.70 19.62
C GLN A 577 6.23 13.27 18.25
N LYS A 578 6.63 12.42 17.30
CA LYS A 578 7.04 12.90 15.98
C LYS A 578 5.87 13.48 15.20
N ILE A 579 4.69 12.86 15.24
CA ILE A 579 3.49 13.43 14.62
C ILE A 579 3.13 14.77 15.27
N TYR A 580 3.20 14.86 16.60
CA TYR A 580 2.92 16.10 17.32
C TYR A 580 3.89 17.22 16.95
N THR A 581 5.19 16.95 16.89
CA THR A 581 6.21 17.96 16.55
C THR A 581 6.20 18.35 15.06
N SER A 582 5.75 17.43 14.17
CA SER A 582 5.63 17.70 12.73
C SER A 582 4.32 18.39 12.36
N ALA A 583 3.29 18.24 13.17
CA ALA A 583 2.07 19.03 13.06
C ALA A 583 2.26 20.27 13.98
N PRO A 584 2.55 21.46 13.44
CA PRO A 584 2.48 22.64 14.27
C PRO A 584 1.07 22.64 14.87
N VAL A 585 0.98 22.56 16.18
CA VAL A 585 -0.25 22.90 16.89
C VAL A 585 -0.48 24.35 16.53
N LEU A 586 -1.34 24.57 15.56
CA LEU A 586 -2.04 25.84 15.50
C LEU A 586 -2.90 25.81 16.78
N ASP A 587 -2.28 26.18 17.91
CA ASP A 587 -3.03 26.70 19.00
C ASP A 587 -3.96 27.71 18.35
N VAL A 588 -5.24 27.51 18.52
CA VAL A 588 -6.24 28.52 18.20
C VAL A 588 -5.89 29.69 19.14
N ILE A 589 -4.96 30.51 18.68
CA ILE A 589 -4.66 31.76 19.32
C ILE A 589 -5.90 32.60 19.01
N ASP A 590 -6.80 32.71 19.97
CA ASP A 590 -7.97 33.61 19.92
C ASP A 590 -7.60 35.08 19.59
N ASN A 591 -6.32 35.38 19.39
CA ASN A 591 -5.74 36.64 19.00
C ASN A 591 -5.24 36.74 17.54
N ILE A 592 -5.45 35.72 16.69
CA ILE A 592 -5.06 35.79 15.25
C ILE A 592 -5.91 36.82 14.48
N ASN A 593 -7.11 37.13 14.94
CA ASN A 593 -8.04 38.01 14.20
C ASN A 593 -7.54 39.43 13.93
N LYS A 594 -6.59 39.96 14.66
CA LYS A 594 -6.05 41.30 14.37
C LYS A 594 -4.80 41.29 13.48
N LYS A 595 -3.95 40.25 13.56
CA LYS A 595 -2.75 40.15 12.73
C LYS A 595 -3.06 39.55 11.36
N SER A 596 -3.99 38.57 11.26
CA SER A 596 -4.40 37.99 10.00
C SER A 596 -5.18 38.94 9.11
N LEU A 597 -6.06 39.78 9.69
CA LEU A 597 -6.74 40.86 8.96
C LEU A 597 -5.75 41.90 8.38
N ALA A 598 -4.71 42.27 9.13
CA ALA A 598 -3.68 43.15 8.61
C ALA A 598 -2.80 42.52 7.52
N VAL A 599 -2.54 41.22 7.59
CA VAL A 599 -1.81 40.50 6.57
C VAL A 599 -2.69 40.27 5.34
N GLU A 600 -3.96 39.97 5.52
CA GLU A 600 -4.93 39.80 4.42
C GLU A 600 -5.20 41.12 3.68
N GLU A 601 -5.25 42.24 4.42
CA GLU A 601 -5.35 43.59 3.87
C GLU A 601 -4.07 44.00 3.10
N GLN A 602 -2.89 43.58 3.58
CA GLN A 602 -1.63 43.71 2.85
C GLN A 602 -1.58 42.87 1.56
N TYR A 603 -2.06 41.61 1.58
CA TYR A 603 -2.17 40.77 0.40
C TYR A 603 -3.17 41.32 -0.60
N GLN A 604 -4.33 41.78 -0.17
CA GLN A 604 -5.33 42.38 -1.05
C GLN A 604 -4.80 43.68 -1.68
N ASN A 605 -4.09 44.52 -0.93
CA ASN A 605 -3.41 45.70 -1.45
C ASN A 605 -2.30 45.35 -2.45
N TYR A 606 -1.57 44.24 -2.22
CA TYR A 606 -0.57 43.71 -3.14
C TYR A 606 -1.20 43.27 -4.47
N PHE A 607 -2.25 42.45 -4.43
CA PHE A 607 -2.94 41.97 -5.62
C PHE A 607 -3.62 43.12 -6.40
N SER A 608 -4.28 44.01 -5.72
CA SER A 608 -4.90 45.17 -6.35
C SER A 608 -3.87 46.11 -7.01
N THR A 609 -2.67 46.20 -6.44
CA THR A 609 -1.57 46.99 -7.01
C THR A 609 -0.98 46.29 -8.23
N SER A 610 -0.80 44.97 -8.20
CA SER A 610 -0.25 44.18 -9.32
C SER A 610 -1.19 44.14 -10.54
N GLU A 611 -2.50 44.11 -10.30
CA GLU A 611 -3.51 44.15 -11.39
C GLU A 611 -3.69 45.53 -12.04
N LYS A 612 -3.51 46.57 -11.23
CA LYS A 612 -3.80 47.97 -11.64
C LYS A 612 -2.73 48.62 -12.51
N TYR A 613 -1.47 48.16 -12.38
CA TYR A 613 -0.33 48.80 -13.03
C TYR A 613 0.34 47.88 -14.05
N LYS A 614 -0.11 47.86 -15.31
CA LYS A 614 0.56 47.14 -16.40
C LYS A 614 1.57 47.98 -17.20
N THR A 615 1.40 49.31 -17.19
CA THR A 615 2.19 50.23 -18.04
C THR A 615 2.67 51.48 -17.31
N VAL A 616 2.36 51.61 -16.02
CA VAL A 616 2.68 52.80 -15.20
C VAL A 616 3.35 52.38 -13.91
N MET A 617 4.45 53.03 -13.58
CA MET A 617 5.27 52.67 -12.39
C MET A 617 4.50 52.84 -11.08
N PRO A 618 4.34 51.80 -10.27
CA PRO A 618 3.69 51.87 -8.97
C PRO A 618 4.60 52.52 -7.92
N ASN A 619 4.03 52.90 -6.77
CA ASN A 619 4.80 53.33 -5.60
C ASN A 619 5.25 52.07 -4.82
N LEU A 620 6.54 51.79 -4.80
CA LEU A 620 7.12 50.62 -4.13
C LEU A 620 7.80 50.95 -2.82
N LYS A 621 7.87 52.24 -2.41
CA LYS A 621 8.50 52.63 -1.18
C LYS A 621 7.82 51.99 0.05
N GLY A 622 8.62 51.41 0.92
CA GLY A 622 8.19 50.75 2.16
C GLY A 622 7.81 49.27 1.97
N LEU A 623 7.69 48.76 0.71
CA LEU A 623 7.44 47.34 0.47
C LEU A 623 8.68 46.49 0.79
N PRO A 624 8.51 45.25 1.24
CA PRO A 624 9.58 44.27 1.28
C PRO A 624 10.18 44.05 -0.13
N ALA A 625 11.50 43.80 -0.19
CA ALA A 625 12.20 43.62 -1.47
C ALA A 625 11.53 42.60 -2.39
N MET A 626 11.14 41.44 -1.82
CA MET A 626 10.50 40.33 -2.59
C MET A 626 9.18 40.76 -3.24
N ASP A 627 8.35 41.52 -2.52
CA ASP A 627 7.05 41.98 -3.03
C ASP A 627 7.24 43.01 -4.15
N ALA A 628 8.21 43.94 -3.97
CA ALA A 628 8.54 44.94 -4.97
C ALA A 628 9.11 44.30 -6.27
N ILE A 629 9.95 43.28 -6.14
CA ILE A 629 10.49 42.52 -7.27
C ILE A 629 9.37 41.84 -8.05
N ALA A 630 8.51 41.09 -7.34
CA ALA A 630 7.42 40.35 -7.96
C ALA A 630 6.44 41.29 -8.72
N ILE A 631 6.14 42.48 -8.18
CA ILE A 631 5.32 43.48 -8.88
C ILE A 631 5.98 43.91 -10.17
N LEU A 632 7.28 44.25 -10.17
CA LEU A 632 7.99 44.73 -11.34
C LEU A 632 8.21 43.65 -12.39
N GLU A 633 8.52 42.42 -11.98
CA GLU A 633 8.68 41.27 -12.89
C GLU A 633 7.35 40.89 -13.55
N ASN A 634 6.23 40.96 -12.84
CA ASN A 634 4.89 40.78 -13.40
C ASN A 634 4.51 41.86 -14.41
N MET A 635 5.11 43.05 -14.30
CA MET A 635 5.01 44.11 -15.30
C MET A 635 5.97 43.92 -16.49
N GLY A 636 6.77 42.85 -16.50
CA GLY A 636 7.78 42.56 -17.53
C GLY A 636 9.02 43.44 -17.45
N LEU A 637 9.30 44.04 -16.30
CA LEU A 637 10.45 44.90 -16.07
C LEU A 637 11.62 44.11 -15.49
N GLN A 638 12.85 44.56 -15.71
CA GLN A 638 14.05 43.97 -15.08
C GLN A 638 14.37 44.73 -13.81
N VAL A 639 14.72 44.01 -12.75
CA VAL A 639 15.00 44.60 -11.43
C VAL A 639 16.46 44.45 -11.05
N LYS A 640 17.07 45.56 -10.64
CA LYS A 640 18.39 45.59 -9.98
C LYS A 640 18.22 46.08 -8.53
N ILE A 641 18.83 45.35 -7.60
CA ILE A 641 18.71 45.63 -6.17
C ILE A 641 20.04 46.11 -5.63
N VAL A 642 19.98 47.14 -4.77
CA VAL A 642 21.13 47.65 -4.02
C VAL A 642 20.72 47.74 -2.55
N GLY A 643 21.37 46.98 -1.67
CA GLY A 643 21.06 46.90 -0.25
C GLY A 643 20.20 45.71 0.15
N GLN A 644 19.67 45.70 1.37
CA GLN A 644 18.81 44.65 1.93
C GLN A 644 17.67 45.29 2.77
N GLY A 645 16.49 44.63 2.82
CA GLY A 645 15.36 45.09 3.62
C GLY A 645 14.16 45.60 2.81
N LYS A 646 13.65 46.77 3.13
CA LYS A 646 12.51 47.39 2.45
C LYS A 646 12.95 48.42 1.42
N VAL A 647 12.13 48.67 0.41
CA VAL A 647 12.41 49.67 -0.63
C VAL A 647 12.41 51.06 -0.04
N LYS A 648 13.56 51.72 -0.06
CA LYS A 648 13.75 53.11 0.34
C LYS A 648 13.57 54.06 -0.85
N LYS A 649 14.09 53.66 -2.02
CA LYS A 649 14.06 54.51 -3.19
C LYS A 649 13.94 53.61 -4.46
N GLN A 650 13.27 54.12 -5.48
CA GLN A 650 13.14 53.48 -6.82
C GLN A 650 13.63 54.44 -7.87
N SER A 651 14.31 53.92 -8.93
CA SER A 651 14.95 54.74 -9.97
C SER A 651 13.96 55.41 -10.94
N ILE A 652 12.75 54.89 -11.05
CA ILE A 652 11.67 55.44 -11.89
C ILE A 652 10.57 55.90 -10.93
N ASN A 653 10.09 57.13 -11.13
CA ASN A 653 9.09 57.71 -10.20
C ASN A 653 7.71 57.10 -10.37
N ARG A 654 6.91 57.07 -9.31
CA ARG A 654 5.51 56.69 -9.35
C ARG A 654 4.77 57.46 -10.42
N GLY A 655 4.01 56.78 -11.28
CA GLY A 655 3.18 57.39 -12.32
C GLY A 655 3.87 57.55 -13.66
N GLU A 656 5.17 57.33 -13.76
CA GLU A 656 5.86 57.33 -15.07
C GLU A 656 5.50 56.10 -15.92
N ARG A 657 5.37 56.29 -17.21
CA ARG A 657 5.12 55.17 -18.14
C ARG A 657 6.36 54.31 -18.28
N VAL A 658 6.19 53.00 -18.20
CA VAL A 658 7.25 52.02 -18.35
C VAL A 658 6.91 51.07 -19.52
N VAL A 659 7.97 50.60 -20.20
CA VAL A 659 7.86 49.59 -21.28
C VAL A 659 8.52 48.28 -20.81
N PRO A 660 8.02 47.12 -21.26
CA PRO A 660 8.63 45.85 -20.92
C PRO A 660 10.14 45.82 -21.18
N LYS A 661 10.90 45.13 -20.33
CA LYS A 661 12.38 45.04 -20.31
C LYS A 661 13.11 46.30 -19.83
N THR A 662 12.43 47.37 -19.42
CA THR A 662 13.08 48.50 -18.74
C THR A 662 13.68 48.04 -17.39
N THR A 663 14.92 48.45 -17.12
CA THR A 663 15.59 48.10 -15.85
C THR A 663 15.25 49.13 -14.78
N VAL A 664 14.73 48.67 -13.64
CA VAL A 664 14.43 49.46 -12.45
C VAL A 664 15.43 49.15 -11.35
N ILE A 665 16.04 50.17 -10.77
CA ILE A 665 16.95 50.00 -9.62
C ILE A 665 16.18 50.32 -8.35
N LEU A 666 16.20 49.37 -7.40
CA LEU A 666 15.64 49.53 -6.08
C LEU A 666 16.76 49.64 -5.04
N GLU A 667 16.78 50.76 -4.31
CA GLU A 667 17.63 50.95 -3.12
C GLU A 667 16.85 50.49 -1.90
N LEU A 668 17.43 49.53 -1.16
CA LEU A 668 16.83 48.94 0.03
C LEU A 668 17.54 49.42 1.29
N SER A 669 16.82 49.50 2.41
CA SER A 669 17.39 49.80 3.72
C SER A 669 16.60 49.18 4.87
#